data_e269426ad92214e1f48676cd016caeef
#
_entry.id   e269426ad92214e1f48676cd016caeef
#
_cell.length_a   1.000
_cell.length_b   1.000
_cell.length_c   1.000
_cell.angle_alpha   90.00
_cell.angle_beta   90.00
_cell.angle_gamma   90.00
#
_symmetry.space_group_name_H-M   'P 1'
#
loop_
_entity.id
_entity.type
_entity.pdbx_description
1 polymer ?
#
loop_
_entity_poly.entity_id
_entity_poly.type
_entity_poly.pdbx_seq_one_letter_code
_entity_poly.pdbx_strand_id
1 'polypeptide(L)'
;MQNNLKIENNKPIQTNFLGHNAVYHGYAGVNDDAGRVFNREQCELEADRAKDLGLKIARTIYNFWGYDKAKQSWTWNTPDFNAFCAWVQRMKDRGIDIALNTGWLNIGEIMSCSWRAPFPGTVKGNWQQSLQNFTWFVSETVHQLIEVRGLTNVKYLVIMTEPNNIGNAYEVSGVKNEVHSMQDGWYQTAEAVHNRLVQDGRRSLVKLVGPNSTLTGCFPEFYDYIKERNPDWLDVYTNHTYLDFLWPEVKTPVNGTHVFSAIYPGVRLQQDVALKPNTEYEFSYYIKLNVENPNVLSGYVLHGAFKTLNKDGNGRVFHSGGDDTTRLGRYTTEMVEAARLPDDWQQLKCTFKTEEDVQDAVVGVFFDVKGSQKYSVYATGFSLKEKGSNTELLQNGNLNGFEHWFRCPYMLRQTEEQNAYDFWVHAVEKALKHIPQGKDFWFDEYNILSHGGNGNLARLEEPCHGTDLAVARVAFMNSGIQSSLLWTLFDQQWPNNHGYSDSKDDFGFKDGVHKFGVAACPMRKNWTYPAYKAVRLTDRVGGGVGTKVYKGVGENNVYCTMSQAPNGKLTVLVVNNNSTEQPISLTFENKVAATLNRYLYNPATATGEPGIPALEQPEKIAVNGSITDVLPAGAVVAYTNMD
;
A
#
# COMPACT_ATOMS: atom_id res chain seq x y z
N MET A 1 -26.79 22.37 7.39
CA MET A 1 -25.96 23.06 8.42
C MET A 1 -24.66 23.44 7.77
N GLN A 2 -24.07 24.56 8.19
CA GLN A 2 -22.74 24.97 7.71
C GLN A 2 -21.67 24.25 8.53
N ASN A 3 -20.66 23.65 7.88
CA ASN A 3 -19.54 23.02 8.55
C ASN A 3 -18.48 24.06 8.93
N ASN A 4 -18.06 24.07 10.17
CA ASN A 4 -17.07 24.99 10.71
C ASN A 4 -15.71 24.29 10.75
N LEU A 5 -14.83 24.67 9.84
CA LEU A 5 -13.48 24.13 9.75
C LEU A 5 -12.48 25.12 10.36
N LYS A 6 -11.35 24.60 10.84
CA LYS A 6 -10.29 25.42 11.44
C LYS A 6 -8.92 24.94 10.98
N ILE A 7 -8.02 25.86 10.67
CA ILE A 7 -6.59 25.59 10.52
C ILE A 7 -5.85 26.08 11.77
N GLU A 8 -5.13 25.20 12.43
CA GLU A 8 -4.31 25.48 13.62
C GLU A 8 -2.91 25.94 13.19
N ASN A 9 -2.81 27.14 12.63
CA ASN A 9 -1.59 27.64 12.02
C ASN A 9 -0.65 28.41 12.97
N ASN A 10 -0.78 28.22 14.27
CA ASN A 10 0.16 28.74 15.26
C ASN A 10 1.47 27.96 15.27
N LYS A 11 1.38 26.63 15.20
CA LYS A 11 2.52 25.73 15.28
C LYS A 11 2.43 24.66 14.18
N PRO A 12 3.44 24.54 13.33
CA PRO A 12 3.47 23.46 12.36
C PRO A 12 3.62 22.10 13.07
N ILE A 13 2.94 21.08 12.55
CA ILE A 13 3.06 19.69 12.99
C ILE A 13 4.15 18.95 12.21
N GLN A 14 4.53 19.47 11.04
CA GLN A 14 5.67 19.02 10.23
C GLN A 14 6.38 20.25 9.67
N THR A 15 7.72 20.25 9.65
CA THR A 15 8.53 21.39 9.19
C THR A 15 9.41 21.06 7.98
N ASN A 16 9.35 19.83 7.51
CA ASN A 16 10.14 19.32 6.39
C ASN A 16 9.31 18.35 5.53
N PHE A 17 8.12 18.76 5.15
CA PHE A 17 7.22 17.95 4.34
C PHE A 17 7.75 17.84 2.91
N LEU A 18 8.07 16.62 2.48
CA LEU A 18 8.63 16.34 1.14
C LEU A 18 7.58 16.15 0.06
N GLY A 19 6.30 16.32 0.40
CA GLY A 19 5.19 16.22 -0.54
C GLY A 19 4.56 14.82 -0.58
N HIS A 20 3.50 14.74 -1.39
CA HIS A 20 2.90 13.50 -1.79
C HIS A 20 3.61 13.01 -3.06
N ASN A 21 4.06 11.80 -3.05
CA ASN A 21 4.93 11.22 -4.06
C ASN A 21 4.30 9.93 -4.62
N ALA A 22 5.03 9.17 -5.42
CA ALA A 22 4.53 7.92 -5.96
C ALA A 22 5.62 6.87 -6.15
N VAL A 23 5.20 5.62 -6.13
CA VAL A 23 5.99 4.52 -6.61
C VAL A 23 5.87 4.46 -8.13
N TYR A 24 7.03 4.40 -8.77
CA TYR A 24 7.16 4.29 -10.19
C TYR A 24 7.85 2.99 -10.53
N HIS A 25 7.11 1.97 -10.89
CA HIS A 25 7.72 0.75 -11.38
C HIS A 25 8.33 1.01 -12.74
N GLY A 26 9.66 1.04 -12.73
CA GLY A 26 10.51 1.42 -13.83
C GLY A 26 10.45 0.55 -15.08
N TYR A 27 9.33 0.59 -15.75
CA TYR A 27 9.22 0.05 -17.11
C TYR A 27 9.82 1.00 -18.15
N ALA A 28 10.28 2.14 -17.73
CA ALA A 28 10.76 3.18 -18.59
C ALA A 28 12.07 2.80 -19.28
N GLY A 29 11.97 2.19 -20.41
CA GLY A 29 13.09 1.90 -21.29
C GLY A 29 13.80 0.57 -21.03
N VAL A 30 13.31 -0.24 -20.11
CA VAL A 30 13.75 -1.63 -19.93
C VAL A 30 12.85 -2.52 -20.78
N ASN A 31 13.41 -3.48 -21.49
CA ASN A 31 12.61 -4.56 -22.07
C ASN A 31 11.85 -5.22 -20.94
N ASP A 32 10.53 -5.29 -21.04
CA ASP A 32 9.82 -6.23 -20.20
C ASP A 32 10.23 -7.66 -20.60
N ASP A 33 9.92 -8.64 -19.75
CA ASP A 33 10.25 -10.05 -20.03
C ASP A 33 9.58 -10.59 -21.30
N ALA A 34 8.63 -9.83 -21.89
CA ALA A 34 8.00 -10.11 -23.18
C ALA A 34 8.74 -9.43 -24.36
N GLY A 35 9.87 -8.78 -24.12
CA GLY A 35 10.68 -8.13 -25.16
C GLY A 35 10.10 -6.81 -25.67
N ARG A 36 9.13 -6.22 -24.96
CA ARG A 36 8.52 -4.95 -25.34
C ARG A 36 9.39 -3.79 -24.89
N VAL A 37 9.70 -2.88 -25.80
CA VAL A 37 10.51 -1.70 -25.56
C VAL A 37 9.61 -0.47 -25.53
N PHE A 38 9.69 0.30 -24.45
CA PHE A 38 9.11 1.64 -24.43
C PHE A 38 9.75 2.49 -25.50
N ASN A 39 8.97 3.15 -26.31
CA ASN A 39 9.52 4.17 -27.18
C ASN A 39 9.84 5.44 -26.38
N ARG A 40 10.67 6.28 -26.96
CA ARG A 40 11.12 7.52 -26.30
C ARG A 40 9.95 8.44 -25.92
N GLU A 41 8.94 8.54 -26.77
CA GLU A 41 7.77 9.40 -26.55
C GLU A 41 6.97 8.95 -25.32
N GLN A 42 6.77 7.65 -25.15
CA GLN A 42 6.10 7.09 -23.97
C GLN A 42 6.90 7.37 -22.70
N CYS A 43 8.22 7.22 -22.72
CA CYS A 43 9.07 7.52 -21.57
C CYS A 43 9.05 9.01 -21.19
N GLU A 44 9.03 9.91 -22.17
CA GLU A 44 8.92 11.35 -21.92
C GLU A 44 7.54 11.71 -21.34
N LEU A 45 6.47 11.15 -21.89
CA LEU A 45 5.11 11.37 -21.38
C LEU A 45 4.96 10.93 -19.90
N GLU A 46 5.51 9.79 -19.54
CA GLU A 46 5.48 9.33 -18.15
C GLU A 46 6.21 10.29 -17.22
N ALA A 47 7.40 10.71 -17.63
CA ALA A 47 8.19 11.64 -16.85
C ALA A 47 7.51 13.02 -16.73
N ASP A 48 6.85 13.48 -17.81
CA ASP A 48 6.07 14.72 -17.80
C ASP A 48 4.83 14.61 -16.89
N ARG A 49 4.16 13.47 -16.86
CA ARG A 49 3.05 13.21 -15.94
C ARG A 49 3.53 13.22 -14.48
N ALA A 50 4.68 12.61 -14.18
CA ALA A 50 5.25 12.66 -12.83
C ALA A 50 5.54 14.11 -12.40
N LYS A 51 6.04 14.93 -13.29
CA LYS A 51 6.28 16.38 -13.05
C LYS A 51 4.96 17.14 -12.89
N ASP A 52 3.97 16.90 -13.76
CA ASP A 52 2.64 17.54 -13.72
C ASP A 52 1.90 17.22 -12.42
N LEU A 53 2.07 16.01 -11.90
CA LEU A 53 1.57 15.60 -10.58
C LEU A 53 2.38 16.17 -9.41
N GLY A 54 3.40 16.98 -9.64
CA GLY A 54 4.17 17.65 -8.59
C GLY A 54 5.15 16.76 -7.83
N LEU A 55 5.41 15.53 -8.29
CA LEU A 55 6.30 14.60 -7.58
C LEU A 55 7.68 15.23 -7.30
N LYS A 56 8.13 15.00 -6.08
CA LYS A 56 9.51 15.34 -5.64
C LYS A 56 10.36 14.09 -5.51
N ILE A 57 9.73 12.94 -5.26
CA ILE A 57 10.40 11.65 -5.08
C ILE A 57 9.66 10.60 -5.92
N ALA A 58 10.39 9.85 -6.73
CA ALA A 58 9.90 8.64 -7.38
C ALA A 58 10.60 7.43 -6.75
N ARG A 59 9.85 6.55 -6.10
CA ARG A 59 10.41 5.28 -5.64
C ARG A 59 10.34 4.27 -6.77
N THR A 60 11.44 3.58 -7.01
CA THR A 60 11.52 2.55 -8.05
C THR A 60 12.21 1.31 -7.53
N ILE A 61 11.82 0.15 -8.04
CA ILE A 61 12.47 -1.11 -7.74
C ILE A 61 13.61 -1.32 -8.74
N TYR A 62 14.80 -1.60 -8.22
CA TYR A 62 15.99 -1.88 -8.99
C TYR A 62 16.28 -3.38 -8.99
N ASN A 63 16.30 -3.97 -10.15
CA ASN A 63 16.78 -5.34 -10.36
C ASN A 63 18.29 -5.34 -10.70
N PHE A 64 18.84 -6.52 -11.01
CA PHE A 64 20.27 -6.69 -11.31
C PHE A 64 20.63 -6.26 -12.73
N TRP A 65 20.15 -5.10 -13.18
CA TRP A 65 20.31 -4.67 -14.58
C TRP A 65 21.76 -4.46 -14.99
N GLY A 66 22.66 -4.21 -14.04
CA GLY A 66 24.11 -4.17 -14.30
C GLY A 66 24.77 -5.53 -14.49
N TYR A 67 24.04 -6.63 -14.26
CA TYR A 67 24.56 -7.99 -14.40
C TYR A 67 24.30 -8.54 -15.80
N ASP A 68 25.38 -8.89 -16.50
CA ASP A 68 25.31 -9.54 -17.82
C ASP A 68 25.15 -11.04 -17.61
N LYS A 69 23.94 -11.55 -17.83
CA LYS A 69 23.59 -12.96 -17.65
C LYS A 69 24.37 -13.89 -18.59
N ALA A 70 24.70 -13.41 -19.80
CA ALA A 70 25.44 -14.20 -20.77
C ALA A 70 26.92 -14.35 -20.38
N LYS A 71 27.50 -13.31 -19.81
CA LYS A 71 28.89 -13.29 -19.33
C LYS A 71 29.04 -13.72 -17.87
N GLN A 72 27.92 -13.89 -17.16
CA GLN A 72 27.89 -14.15 -15.71
C GLN A 72 28.75 -13.17 -14.90
N SER A 73 28.70 -11.90 -15.27
CA SER A 73 29.53 -10.86 -14.65
C SER A 73 28.84 -9.50 -14.59
N TRP A 74 29.26 -8.67 -13.64
CA TRP A 74 28.81 -7.30 -13.52
C TRP A 74 29.57 -6.43 -14.53
N THR A 75 28.85 -5.90 -15.50
CA THR A 75 29.44 -5.07 -16.55
C THR A 75 29.00 -3.59 -16.45
N TRP A 76 27.87 -3.33 -15.79
CA TRP A 76 27.27 -1.99 -15.65
C TRP A 76 27.07 -1.26 -16.98
N ASN A 77 26.97 -2.04 -18.04
CA ASN A 77 26.78 -1.54 -19.41
C ASN A 77 25.82 -2.44 -20.22
N THR A 78 24.91 -3.09 -19.55
CA THR A 78 23.83 -3.82 -20.21
C THR A 78 22.81 -2.85 -20.81
N PRO A 79 22.04 -3.27 -21.83
CA PRO A 79 20.96 -2.44 -22.36
C PRO A 79 19.98 -1.98 -21.27
N ASP A 80 19.61 -2.88 -20.36
CA ASP A 80 18.67 -2.61 -19.28
C ASP A 80 19.21 -1.57 -18.28
N PHE A 81 20.48 -1.69 -17.90
CA PHE A 81 21.11 -0.70 -17.03
C PHE A 81 21.20 0.69 -17.69
N ASN A 82 21.55 0.72 -18.97
CA ASN A 82 21.60 1.98 -19.73
C ASN A 82 20.21 2.63 -19.86
N ALA A 83 19.17 1.83 -20.11
CA ALA A 83 17.79 2.30 -20.16
C ALA A 83 17.33 2.83 -18.79
N PHE A 84 17.68 2.15 -17.71
CA PHE A 84 17.41 2.61 -16.35
C PHE A 84 18.10 3.95 -16.05
N CYS A 85 19.38 4.07 -16.39
CA CYS A 85 20.13 5.35 -16.23
C CYS A 85 19.47 6.47 -17.03
N ALA A 86 19.01 6.20 -18.25
CA ALA A 86 18.29 7.19 -19.05
C ALA A 86 16.98 7.63 -18.40
N TRP A 87 16.25 6.71 -17.78
CA TRP A 87 15.05 7.03 -17.00
C TRP A 87 15.38 7.90 -15.79
N VAL A 88 16.38 7.53 -14.99
CA VAL A 88 16.83 8.33 -13.84
C VAL A 88 17.25 9.74 -14.27
N GLN A 89 17.91 9.88 -15.43
CA GLN A 89 18.25 11.18 -16.00
C GLN A 89 17.01 12.01 -16.34
N ARG A 90 15.96 11.40 -16.95
CA ARG A 90 14.69 12.10 -17.22
C ARG A 90 14.03 12.63 -15.95
N MET A 91 14.08 11.87 -14.85
CA MET A 91 13.58 12.31 -13.56
C MET A 91 14.43 13.47 -13.01
N LYS A 92 15.77 13.39 -13.15
CA LYS A 92 16.67 14.46 -12.76
C LYS A 92 16.39 15.77 -13.51
N ASP A 93 16.17 15.70 -14.81
CA ASP A 93 15.87 16.86 -15.65
C ASP A 93 14.54 17.54 -15.25
N ARG A 94 13.67 16.82 -14.54
CA ARG A 94 12.39 17.32 -14.03
C ARG A 94 12.42 17.66 -12.53
N GLY A 95 13.59 17.56 -11.89
CA GLY A 95 13.79 17.88 -10.48
C GLY A 95 13.18 16.85 -9.54
N ILE A 96 13.09 15.58 -9.98
CA ILE A 96 12.54 14.47 -9.20
C ILE A 96 13.69 13.62 -8.67
N ASP A 97 13.75 13.46 -7.35
CA ASP A 97 14.70 12.58 -6.68
C ASP A 97 14.24 11.11 -6.76
N ILE A 98 15.19 10.20 -6.68
CA ILE A 98 14.93 8.75 -6.73
C ILE A 98 15.13 8.13 -5.35
N ALA A 99 14.12 7.40 -4.93
CA ALA A 99 14.21 6.41 -3.86
C ALA A 99 14.42 5.04 -4.51
N LEU A 100 15.69 4.61 -4.55
CA LEU A 100 16.11 3.37 -5.17
C LEU A 100 15.86 2.22 -4.20
N ASN A 101 14.89 1.38 -4.50
CA ASN A 101 14.63 0.17 -3.72
C ASN A 101 15.43 -0.98 -4.30
N THR A 102 16.21 -1.66 -3.47
CA THR A 102 16.98 -2.85 -3.88
C THR A 102 16.10 -4.07 -4.18
N GLY A 103 14.80 -3.90 -4.08
CA GLY A 103 13.79 -4.77 -4.67
C GLY A 103 13.46 -6.02 -3.86
N TRP A 104 12.75 -6.85 -4.55
CA TRP A 104 12.30 -8.17 -4.17
C TRP A 104 13.46 -9.17 -4.30
N LEU A 105 14.58 -8.90 -3.64
CA LEU A 105 15.78 -9.68 -3.82
C LEU A 105 15.82 -10.85 -2.86
N ASN A 106 16.21 -11.99 -3.37
CA ASN A 106 16.45 -13.18 -2.61
C ASN A 106 17.94 -13.25 -2.24
N ILE A 107 18.27 -12.76 -1.05
CA ILE A 107 19.65 -12.82 -0.54
C ILE A 107 19.82 -14.14 0.19
N GLY A 108 20.58 -15.05 -0.41
CA GLY A 108 21.05 -16.24 0.28
C GLY A 108 20.01 -17.27 0.66
N GLU A 109 19.01 -17.54 -0.18
CA GLU A 109 17.91 -18.47 0.12
C GLU A 109 17.04 -18.08 1.33
N ILE A 110 17.38 -17.01 2.02
CA ILE A 110 16.67 -16.53 3.22
C ILE A 110 15.30 -16.00 2.86
N MET A 111 15.11 -15.59 1.60
CA MET A 111 13.91 -14.92 1.13
C MET A 111 13.38 -15.58 -0.14
N SER A 112 13.27 -16.90 -0.13
CA SER A 112 12.79 -17.66 -1.29
C SER A 112 11.27 -17.52 -1.45
N CYS A 113 10.85 -16.48 -2.15
CA CYS A 113 9.55 -16.48 -2.81
C CYS A 113 9.74 -16.88 -4.26
N SER A 114 8.90 -17.74 -4.79
CA SER A 114 8.97 -18.23 -6.17
C SER A 114 8.93 -17.13 -7.25
N TRP A 115 8.51 -15.92 -6.88
CA TRP A 115 8.39 -14.74 -7.72
C TRP A 115 9.52 -13.72 -7.54
N ARG A 116 10.51 -14.00 -6.67
CA ARG A 116 11.67 -13.12 -6.47
C ARG A 116 12.85 -13.61 -7.29
N ALA A 117 13.50 -12.68 -7.99
CA ALA A 117 14.71 -13.00 -8.72
C ALA A 117 15.84 -13.38 -7.76
N PRO A 118 16.51 -14.51 -7.93
CA PRO A 118 17.66 -14.88 -7.13
C PRO A 118 18.79 -13.86 -7.34
N PHE A 119 19.42 -13.43 -6.25
CA PHE A 119 20.57 -12.54 -6.33
C PHE A 119 21.77 -13.29 -6.96
N PRO A 120 22.39 -12.77 -8.03
CA PRO A 120 23.50 -13.47 -8.71
C PRO A 120 24.72 -13.74 -7.84
N GLY A 121 24.86 -12.99 -6.73
CA GLY A 121 25.94 -13.15 -5.75
C GLY A 121 25.61 -14.06 -4.58
N THR A 122 24.47 -14.74 -4.58
CA THR A 122 24.10 -15.66 -3.52
C THR A 122 25.03 -16.88 -3.50
N VAL A 123 25.56 -17.20 -2.32
CA VAL A 123 26.35 -18.40 -2.05
C VAL A 123 25.54 -19.32 -1.16
N LYS A 124 25.08 -20.44 -1.73
CA LYS A 124 24.23 -21.39 -1.03
C LYS A 124 24.84 -21.86 0.29
N GLY A 125 24.04 -21.77 1.38
CA GLY A 125 24.48 -22.20 2.72
C GLY A 125 25.55 -21.31 3.35
N ASN A 126 25.88 -20.15 2.76
CA ASN A 126 26.85 -19.21 3.32
C ASN A 126 26.27 -17.79 3.34
N TRP A 127 25.64 -17.45 4.45
CA TRP A 127 25.02 -16.14 4.66
C TRP A 127 26.02 -14.99 4.59
N GLN A 128 27.15 -15.12 5.28
CA GLN A 128 28.15 -14.05 5.37
C GLN A 128 28.73 -13.70 3.98
N GLN A 129 29.03 -14.71 3.18
CA GLN A 129 29.51 -14.46 1.81
C GLN A 129 28.43 -13.84 0.92
N SER A 130 27.17 -14.32 1.03
CA SER A 130 26.04 -13.75 0.30
C SER A 130 25.81 -12.29 0.67
N LEU A 131 25.90 -11.98 1.98
CA LEU A 131 25.77 -10.62 2.51
C LEU A 131 26.90 -9.70 2.02
N GLN A 132 28.15 -10.18 2.04
CA GLN A 132 29.28 -9.43 1.49
C GLN A 132 29.09 -9.11 -0.01
N ASN A 133 28.67 -10.08 -0.80
CA ASN A 133 28.40 -9.89 -2.22
C ASN A 133 27.26 -8.91 -2.45
N PHE A 134 26.20 -8.98 -1.63
CA PHE A 134 25.07 -8.06 -1.72
C PHE A 134 25.45 -6.62 -1.35
N THR A 135 26.18 -6.43 -0.26
CA THR A 135 26.61 -5.09 0.16
C THR A 135 27.57 -4.44 -0.84
N TRP A 136 28.45 -5.26 -1.44
CA TRP A 136 29.28 -4.80 -2.56
C TRP A 136 28.40 -4.36 -3.74
N PHE A 137 27.43 -5.18 -4.15
CA PHE A 137 26.48 -4.85 -5.22
C PHE A 137 25.76 -3.53 -4.97
N VAL A 138 25.25 -3.32 -3.77
CA VAL A 138 24.53 -2.10 -3.41
C VAL A 138 25.46 -0.89 -3.47
N SER A 139 26.65 -0.98 -2.88
CA SER A 139 27.62 0.12 -2.89
C SER A 139 28.12 0.42 -4.29
N GLU A 140 28.35 -0.61 -5.11
CA GLU A 140 28.75 -0.44 -6.50
C GLU A 140 27.63 0.15 -7.36
N THR A 141 26.36 -0.21 -7.10
CA THR A 141 25.21 0.44 -7.75
C THR A 141 25.19 1.94 -7.47
N VAL A 142 25.39 2.34 -6.22
CA VAL A 142 25.50 3.77 -5.84
C VAL A 142 26.66 4.45 -6.57
N HIS A 143 27.82 3.80 -6.64
CA HIS A 143 28.99 4.27 -7.39
C HIS A 143 28.64 4.51 -8.85
N GLN A 144 28.13 3.49 -9.52
CA GLN A 144 27.84 3.55 -10.95
C GLN A 144 26.78 4.59 -11.30
N LEU A 145 25.75 4.74 -10.48
CA LEU A 145 24.70 5.72 -10.73
C LEU A 145 25.17 7.16 -10.44
N ILE A 146 25.74 7.40 -9.27
CA ILE A 146 26.01 8.76 -8.79
C ILE A 146 27.38 9.25 -9.25
N GLU A 147 28.45 8.48 -9.03
CA GLU A 147 29.80 8.94 -9.27
C GLU A 147 30.23 8.75 -10.74
N VAL A 148 29.86 7.62 -11.37
CA VAL A 148 30.24 7.35 -12.77
C VAL A 148 29.27 8.03 -13.75
N ARG A 149 27.94 7.93 -13.52
CA ARG A 149 26.93 8.46 -14.44
C ARG A 149 26.44 9.86 -14.07
N GLY A 150 26.84 10.43 -12.92
CA GLY A 150 26.45 11.76 -12.46
C GLY A 150 24.94 11.88 -12.11
N LEU A 151 24.27 10.79 -11.82
CA LEU A 151 22.82 10.75 -11.50
C LEU A 151 22.59 11.14 -10.03
N THR A 152 22.90 12.38 -9.70
CA THR A 152 22.91 12.93 -8.33
C THR A 152 21.53 13.07 -7.69
N ASN A 153 20.47 12.80 -8.43
CA ASN A 153 19.10 12.72 -7.91
C ASN A 153 18.75 11.35 -7.29
N VAL A 154 19.65 10.36 -7.32
CA VAL A 154 19.52 9.16 -6.50
C VAL A 154 19.89 9.54 -5.07
N LYS A 155 18.87 9.82 -4.23
CA LYS A 155 19.05 10.37 -2.88
C LYS A 155 18.75 9.39 -1.76
N TYR A 156 17.91 8.41 -2.03
CA TYR A 156 17.41 7.49 -1.03
C TYR A 156 17.65 6.05 -1.48
N LEU A 157 18.03 5.21 -0.55
CA LEU A 157 18.25 3.79 -0.74
C LEU A 157 17.32 3.02 0.19
N VAL A 158 16.32 2.39 -0.40
CA VAL A 158 15.36 1.54 0.32
C VAL A 158 15.87 0.12 0.31
N ILE A 159 16.13 -0.43 1.49
CA ILE A 159 16.71 -1.76 1.63
C ILE A 159 15.61 -2.79 1.78
N MET A 160 15.44 -3.59 0.74
CA MET A 160 14.46 -4.66 0.62
C MET A 160 13.01 -4.15 0.63
N THR A 161 12.12 -4.91 0.03
CA THR A 161 10.68 -4.65 0.05
C THR A 161 9.98 -5.70 0.88
N GLU A 162 9.15 -5.24 1.82
CA GLU A 162 8.28 -6.07 2.65
C GLU A 162 8.99 -7.28 3.29
N PRO A 163 10.04 -7.05 4.05
CA PRO A 163 10.80 -8.15 4.66
C PRO A 163 9.97 -8.97 5.64
N ASN A 164 8.90 -8.39 6.21
CA ASN A 164 7.96 -9.08 7.10
C ASN A 164 6.86 -9.87 6.37
N ASN A 165 6.85 -9.80 5.05
CA ASN A 165 5.87 -10.50 4.21
C ASN A 165 6.39 -11.82 3.66
N ILE A 166 7.55 -12.22 4.09
CA ILE A 166 8.24 -13.41 3.64
C ILE A 166 8.07 -14.45 4.73
N GLY A 167 7.31 -15.50 4.43
CA GLY A 167 7.19 -16.65 5.32
C GLY A 167 8.55 -17.31 5.60
N ASN A 168 8.58 -18.23 6.52
CA ASN A 168 9.69 -18.97 7.13
C ASN A 168 10.88 -19.41 6.23
N ALA A 169 11.32 -18.54 5.33
CA ALA A 169 12.47 -18.82 4.46
C ALA A 169 13.76 -19.08 5.26
N TYR A 170 13.86 -18.56 6.48
CA TYR A 170 14.99 -18.81 7.39
C TYR A 170 15.15 -20.27 7.78
N GLU A 171 14.05 -21.02 7.87
CA GLU A 171 14.10 -22.43 8.24
C GLU A 171 14.60 -23.34 7.12
N VAL A 172 14.39 -22.93 5.89
CA VAL A 172 14.72 -23.74 4.69
C VAL A 172 16.18 -23.54 4.26
N SER A 173 16.78 -22.41 4.60
CA SER A 173 18.06 -21.98 4.01
C SER A 173 19.33 -22.55 4.66
N GLY A 174 19.22 -23.28 5.76
CA GLY A 174 20.40 -23.78 6.47
C GLY A 174 21.21 -22.73 7.24
N VAL A 175 20.78 -21.47 7.25
CA VAL A 175 21.45 -20.34 7.95
C VAL A 175 20.85 -20.02 9.32
N LYS A 176 20.13 -20.94 9.91
CA LYS A 176 19.46 -20.78 11.24
C LYS A 176 20.38 -20.30 12.36
N ASN A 177 21.66 -20.62 12.29
CA ASN A 177 22.63 -20.22 13.32
C ASN A 177 23.15 -18.79 13.12
N GLU A 178 22.91 -18.17 11.96
CA GLU A 178 23.43 -16.86 11.61
C GLU A 178 22.34 -15.78 11.58
N VAL A 179 21.10 -16.18 11.27
CA VAL A 179 19.93 -15.31 11.21
C VAL A 179 18.80 -15.95 12.01
N HIS A 180 18.32 -15.26 13.03
CA HIS A 180 17.39 -15.82 14.02
C HIS A 180 15.92 -15.43 13.76
N SER A 181 15.67 -14.40 12.97
CA SER A 181 14.33 -13.93 12.59
C SER A 181 14.38 -13.06 11.33
N MET A 182 13.20 -12.72 10.78
CA MET A 182 13.10 -11.78 9.66
C MET A 182 13.64 -10.39 10.02
N GLN A 183 13.36 -9.94 11.23
CA GLN A 183 13.83 -8.68 11.78
C GLN A 183 15.35 -8.65 11.85
N ASP A 184 15.93 -9.73 12.35
CA ASP A 184 17.37 -9.90 12.46
C ASP A 184 18.05 -9.91 11.09
N GLY A 185 17.51 -10.66 10.13
CA GLY A 185 18.03 -10.72 8.77
C GLY A 185 17.99 -9.38 8.05
N TRP A 186 16.90 -8.64 8.19
CA TRP A 186 16.81 -7.29 7.64
C TRP A 186 17.81 -6.35 8.32
N TYR A 187 17.89 -6.38 9.64
CA TYR A 187 18.79 -5.52 10.41
C TYR A 187 20.25 -5.77 10.04
N GLN A 188 20.69 -7.03 10.04
CA GLN A 188 22.04 -7.40 9.60
C GLN A 188 22.36 -6.91 8.19
N THR A 189 21.38 -7.05 7.27
CA THR A 189 21.54 -6.59 5.89
C THR A 189 21.69 -5.08 5.81
N ALA A 190 20.82 -4.33 6.48
CA ALA A 190 20.83 -2.88 6.45
C ALA A 190 22.08 -2.29 7.12
N GLU A 191 22.48 -2.84 8.26
CA GLU A 191 23.73 -2.45 8.95
C GLU A 191 24.97 -2.76 8.10
N ALA A 192 25.01 -3.93 7.48
CA ALA A 192 26.13 -4.29 6.60
C ALA A 192 26.21 -3.40 5.35
N VAL A 193 25.06 -2.99 4.77
CA VAL A 193 25.02 -2.00 3.68
C VAL A 193 25.52 -0.65 4.17
N HIS A 194 25.07 -0.18 5.35
CA HIS A 194 25.59 1.04 5.95
C HIS A 194 27.11 1.00 6.09
N ASN A 195 27.64 -0.05 6.74
CA ASN A 195 29.09 -0.20 6.98
C ASN A 195 29.87 -0.24 5.67
N ARG A 196 29.37 -0.93 4.67
CA ARG A 196 29.99 -0.97 3.34
C ARG A 196 30.03 0.40 2.67
N LEU A 197 28.93 1.15 2.71
CA LEU A 197 28.90 2.52 2.17
C LEU A 197 29.84 3.46 2.89
N VAL A 198 30.01 3.31 4.21
CA VAL A 198 31.00 4.05 5.00
C VAL A 198 32.41 3.69 4.57
N GLN A 199 32.71 2.40 4.47
CA GLN A 199 34.03 1.90 4.04
C GLN A 199 34.41 2.42 2.65
N ASP A 200 33.46 2.49 1.73
CA ASP A 200 33.67 2.93 0.35
C ASP A 200 33.56 4.46 0.19
N GLY A 201 33.34 5.23 1.29
CA GLY A 201 33.21 6.70 1.27
C GLY A 201 31.91 7.22 0.63
N ARG A 202 30.90 6.37 0.46
CA ARG A 202 29.65 6.67 -0.27
C ARG A 202 28.44 6.92 0.64
N ARG A 203 28.59 6.75 1.95
CA ARG A 203 27.44 6.86 2.89
C ARG A 203 26.73 8.22 2.83
N SER A 204 27.47 9.28 2.60
CA SER A 204 26.91 10.64 2.51
C SER A 204 26.16 10.92 1.19
N LEU A 205 26.29 10.05 0.19
CA LEU A 205 25.61 10.22 -1.11
C LEU A 205 24.12 9.88 -1.06
N VAL A 206 23.73 8.99 -0.15
CA VAL A 206 22.35 8.48 -0.05
C VAL A 206 21.88 8.39 1.39
N LYS A 207 20.57 8.60 1.60
CA LYS A 207 19.87 8.32 2.86
C LYS A 207 19.37 6.88 2.86
N LEU A 208 19.54 6.19 3.98
CA LEU A 208 19.02 4.84 4.16
C LEU A 208 17.57 4.89 4.65
N VAL A 209 16.73 4.12 4.00
CA VAL A 209 15.26 4.12 4.17
C VAL A 209 14.81 2.69 4.46
N GLY A 210 13.97 2.52 5.47
CA GLY A 210 13.43 1.21 5.82
C GLY A 210 12.61 1.23 7.12
N PRO A 211 12.12 0.06 7.55
CA PRO A 211 12.31 -1.28 6.99
C PRO A 211 11.46 -1.59 5.76
N ASN A 212 10.62 -0.68 5.27
CA ASN A 212 9.76 -0.91 4.11
C ASN A 212 8.83 -2.12 4.32
N SER A 213 8.30 -2.24 5.52
CA SER A 213 7.46 -3.36 5.95
C SER A 213 5.98 -3.04 5.81
N THR A 214 5.13 -4.08 5.81
CA THR A 214 3.68 -3.89 5.84
C THR A 214 3.17 -3.71 7.27
N LEU A 215 2.08 -2.97 7.46
CA LEU A 215 1.37 -2.85 8.76
C LEU A 215 0.58 -4.11 9.16
N THR A 216 0.91 -5.24 8.59
CA THR A 216 0.27 -6.52 8.89
C THR A 216 1.08 -7.35 9.87
N GLY A 217 0.42 -8.31 10.49
CA GLY A 217 1.04 -9.40 11.26
C GLY A 217 2.12 -8.96 12.25
N CYS A 218 3.37 -9.11 11.89
CA CYS A 218 4.53 -8.85 12.74
C CYS A 218 5.01 -7.39 12.75
N PHE A 219 4.14 -6.43 12.44
CA PHE A 219 4.54 -5.03 12.39
C PHE A 219 5.15 -4.50 13.68
N PRO A 220 4.51 -4.62 14.87
CA PRO A 220 5.07 -4.04 16.09
C PRO A 220 6.44 -4.63 16.42
N GLU A 221 6.56 -5.93 16.38
CA GLU A 221 7.80 -6.65 16.74
C GLU A 221 8.96 -6.32 15.80
N PHE A 222 8.64 -6.04 14.53
CA PHE A 222 9.67 -5.66 13.55
C PHE A 222 10.26 -4.30 13.87
N TYR A 223 9.41 -3.32 14.15
CA TYR A 223 9.86 -1.97 14.50
C TYR A 223 10.46 -1.90 15.90
N ASP A 224 9.90 -2.62 16.86
CA ASP A 224 10.44 -2.68 18.22
C ASP A 224 11.84 -3.28 18.22
N TYR A 225 12.09 -4.32 17.41
CA TYR A 225 13.42 -4.90 17.23
C TYR A 225 14.44 -3.86 16.72
N ILE A 226 14.06 -3.01 15.77
CA ILE A 226 14.91 -1.95 15.23
C ILE A 226 15.07 -0.83 16.27
N LYS A 227 13.97 -0.43 16.92
CA LYS A 227 13.94 0.64 17.93
C LYS A 227 14.82 0.34 19.14
N GLU A 228 14.82 -0.91 19.62
CA GLU A 228 15.67 -1.38 20.73
C GLU A 228 17.16 -1.22 20.41
N ARG A 229 17.55 -1.42 19.17
CA ARG A 229 18.93 -1.24 18.68
C ARG A 229 19.25 0.20 18.34
N ASN A 230 18.22 1.02 18.17
CA ASN A 230 18.27 2.46 17.90
C ASN A 230 19.39 2.87 16.92
N PRO A 231 19.39 2.34 15.69
CA PRO A 231 20.44 2.63 14.74
C PRO A 231 20.41 4.11 14.34
N ASP A 232 21.52 4.81 14.55
CA ASP A 232 21.68 6.20 14.11
C ASP A 232 21.82 6.33 12.59
N TRP A 233 22.22 5.23 11.94
CA TRP A 233 22.41 5.16 10.49
C TRP A 233 21.12 5.04 9.67
N LEU A 234 19.97 4.70 10.27
CA LEU A 234 18.69 4.69 9.55
C LEU A 234 18.10 6.10 9.55
N ASP A 235 18.01 6.71 8.37
CA ASP A 235 17.61 8.11 8.21
C ASP A 235 16.09 8.29 8.21
N VAL A 236 15.36 7.36 7.57
CA VAL A 236 13.91 7.43 7.39
C VAL A 236 13.27 6.08 7.67
N TYR A 237 12.25 6.10 8.51
CA TYR A 237 11.40 4.92 8.75
C TYR A 237 10.25 4.87 7.74
N THR A 238 9.92 3.67 7.26
CA THR A 238 8.88 3.51 6.22
C THR A 238 7.99 2.32 6.44
N ASN A 239 6.77 2.42 5.92
CA ASN A 239 5.78 1.37 6.02
C ASN A 239 4.82 1.35 4.81
N HIS A 240 4.21 0.19 4.55
CA HIS A 240 3.16 -0.01 3.55
C HIS A 240 1.80 -0.18 4.22
N THR A 241 0.79 0.48 3.67
CA THR A 241 -0.58 0.35 4.16
C THR A 241 -1.59 0.56 3.03
N TYR A 242 -2.61 -0.30 3.02
CA TYR A 242 -3.72 -0.23 2.07
C TYR A 242 -5.04 -0.18 2.81
N LEU A 243 -5.92 0.72 2.38
CA LEU A 243 -7.28 0.76 2.89
C LEU A 243 -8.15 -0.23 2.13
N ASP A 244 -8.64 -1.21 2.84
CA ASP A 244 -9.80 -1.94 2.38
C ASP A 244 -11.06 -1.20 2.72
N PHE A 245 -12.02 -1.24 1.79
CA PHE A 245 -13.31 -0.67 2.07
C PHE A 245 -13.99 -1.42 3.20
N LEU A 246 -14.09 -0.75 4.33
CA LEU A 246 -15.15 -1.00 5.28
C LEU A 246 -16.42 -0.39 4.66
N TRP A 247 -17.45 -1.18 4.48
CA TRP A 247 -18.73 -0.66 4.03
C TRP A 247 -19.59 -0.35 5.27
N PRO A 248 -19.50 0.87 5.83
CA PRO A 248 -20.19 1.21 7.08
C PRO A 248 -21.71 1.25 6.91
N GLU A 249 -22.20 1.30 5.68
CA GLU A 249 -23.62 1.45 5.37
C GLU A 249 -24.37 0.13 5.14
N VAL A 250 -23.69 -1.01 5.19
CA VAL A 250 -24.38 -2.31 5.04
C VAL A 250 -25.13 -2.63 6.31
N LYS A 251 -26.46 -2.61 6.26
CA LYS A 251 -27.29 -3.08 7.38
C LYS A 251 -26.95 -4.52 7.69
N THR A 252 -26.53 -4.80 8.91
CA THR A 252 -26.20 -6.14 9.38
C THR A 252 -27.35 -6.73 10.19
N PRO A 253 -27.52 -8.06 10.18
CA PRO A 253 -28.52 -8.74 11.01
C PRO A 253 -28.11 -8.84 12.48
N VAL A 254 -26.91 -8.40 12.84
CA VAL A 254 -26.35 -8.43 14.20
C VAL A 254 -25.93 -7.04 14.62
N ASN A 255 -25.87 -6.80 15.93
CA ASN A 255 -25.34 -5.56 16.48
C ASN A 255 -23.84 -5.50 16.24
N GLY A 256 -23.45 -4.92 15.15
CA GLY A 256 -22.07 -4.72 14.72
C GLY A 256 -22.03 -3.58 13.73
N THR A 257 -20.93 -2.86 13.72
CA THR A 257 -20.76 -1.69 12.87
C THR A 257 -20.08 -2.02 11.55
N HIS A 258 -19.48 -3.22 11.43
CA HIS A 258 -18.65 -3.59 10.29
C HIS A 258 -19.02 -4.95 9.72
N VAL A 259 -18.83 -5.07 8.42
CA VAL A 259 -18.87 -6.33 7.70
C VAL A 259 -17.51 -6.58 7.06
N PHE A 260 -17.12 -7.83 6.98
CA PHE A 260 -16.02 -8.22 6.13
C PHE A 260 -16.51 -8.28 4.68
N SER A 261 -15.77 -7.72 3.74
CA SER A 261 -16.08 -7.76 2.31
C SER A 261 -14.98 -8.49 1.57
N ALA A 262 -15.32 -9.62 0.96
CA ALA A 262 -14.46 -10.31 0.03
C ALA A 262 -14.85 -9.91 -1.40
N ILE A 263 -13.94 -9.26 -2.12
CA ILE A 263 -14.17 -8.68 -3.43
C ILE A 263 -13.29 -9.31 -4.53
N TYR A 264 -12.47 -10.29 -4.17
CA TYR A 264 -11.61 -11.08 -5.08
C TYR A 264 -11.32 -12.47 -4.49
N PRO A 265 -10.89 -13.44 -5.31
CA PRO A 265 -10.64 -14.80 -4.85
C PRO A 265 -9.40 -14.90 -3.95
N GLY A 266 -9.37 -15.91 -3.11
CA GLY A 266 -8.24 -16.21 -2.22
C GLY A 266 -8.23 -15.43 -0.90
N VAL A 267 -9.31 -14.70 -0.59
CA VAL A 267 -9.42 -13.91 0.65
C VAL A 267 -9.78 -14.79 1.83
N ARG A 268 -9.17 -14.53 2.97
CA ARG A 268 -9.40 -15.26 4.23
C ARG A 268 -9.69 -14.29 5.36
N LEU A 269 -10.59 -14.72 6.23
CA LEU A 269 -10.82 -14.12 7.54
C LEU A 269 -10.78 -15.24 8.56
N GLN A 270 -9.83 -15.23 9.46
CA GLN A 270 -9.62 -16.33 10.41
C GLN A 270 -9.10 -15.83 11.76
N GLN A 271 -9.32 -16.65 12.79
CA GLN A 271 -8.83 -16.40 14.14
C GLN A 271 -8.18 -17.67 14.70
N ASP A 272 -7.05 -17.53 15.38
CA ASP A 272 -6.43 -18.62 16.13
C ASP A 272 -7.29 -18.96 17.34
N VAL A 273 -7.62 -20.22 17.52
CA VAL A 273 -8.46 -20.70 18.62
C VAL A 273 -7.88 -21.97 19.22
N ALA A 274 -7.76 -22.00 20.54
CA ALA A 274 -7.40 -23.21 21.27
C ALA A 274 -8.65 -24.13 21.35
N LEU A 275 -8.62 -25.22 20.58
CA LEU A 275 -9.67 -26.22 20.58
C LEU A 275 -9.28 -27.43 21.44
N LYS A 276 -10.27 -28.06 22.10
CA LYS A 276 -10.08 -29.30 22.87
C LYS A 276 -10.10 -30.52 21.93
N PRO A 277 -9.33 -31.58 22.22
CA PRO A 277 -9.41 -32.84 21.48
C PRO A 277 -10.80 -33.50 21.56
N ASN A 278 -11.15 -34.26 20.52
CA ASN A 278 -12.35 -35.09 20.44
C ASN A 278 -13.69 -34.36 20.76
N THR A 279 -13.72 -33.03 20.57
CA THR A 279 -14.83 -32.17 20.98
C THR A 279 -15.59 -31.65 19.76
N GLU A 280 -16.93 -31.63 19.88
CA GLU A 280 -17.79 -31.07 18.84
C GLU A 280 -17.99 -29.56 19.04
N TYR A 281 -17.89 -28.81 17.93
CA TYR A 281 -18.06 -27.37 17.87
C TYR A 281 -19.11 -26.98 16.83
N GLU A 282 -19.80 -25.86 17.07
CA GLU A 282 -20.65 -25.18 16.10
C GLU A 282 -20.01 -23.84 15.75
N PHE A 283 -19.71 -23.65 14.46
CA PHE A 283 -19.26 -22.39 13.88
C PHE A 283 -20.37 -21.80 13.04
N SER A 284 -20.65 -20.52 13.21
CA SER A 284 -21.69 -19.84 12.44
C SER A 284 -21.31 -18.38 12.14
N TYR A 285 -21.88 -17.84 11.07
CA TYR A 285 -21.74 -16.44 10.68
C TYR A 285 -22.84 -16.06 9.68
N TYR A 286 -23.05 -14.77 9.50
CA TYR A 286 -23.98 -14.26 8.48
C TYR A 286 -23.20 -13.93 7.21
N ILE A 287 -23.77 -14.29 6.04
CA ILE A 287 -23.20 -14.07 4.73
C ILE A 287 -24.25 -13.47 3.79
N LYS A 288 -23.79 -12.62 2.87
CA LYS A 288 -24.60 -12.04 1.80
C LYS A 288 -23.74 -11.83 0.57
N LEU A 289 -24.27 -12.19 -0.60
CA LEU A 289 -23.67 -11.90 -1.90
C LEU A 289 -24.35 -10.67 -2.50
N ASN A 290 -23.54 -9.75 -3.01
CA ASN A 290 -24.00 -8.62 -3.82
C ASN A 290 -23.39 -8.74 -5.22
N VAL A 291 -24.22 -9.05 -6.20
CA VAL A 291 -23.85 -9.21 -7.62
C VAL A 291 -25.11 -9.09 -8.48
N GLU A 292 -24.97 -8.55 -9.69
CA GLU A 292 -26.13 -8.43 -10.60
C GLU A 292 -26.60 -9.79 -11.12
N ASN A 293 -25.68 -10.70 -11.42
CA ASN A 293 -26.01 -12.03 -11.92
C ASN A 293 -25.13 -13.09 -11.23
N PRO A 294 -25.64 -13.84 -10.26
CA PRO A 294 -24.86 -14.86 -9.54
C PRO A 294 -24.39 -16.02 -10.43
N ASN A 295 -25.04 -16.26 -11.58
CA ASN A 295 -24.67 -17.36 -12.47
C ASN A 295 -23.34 -17.16 -13.21
N VAL A 296 -22.76 -15.96 -13.15
CA VAL A 296 -21.43 -15.69 -13.72
C VAL A 296 -20.31 -15.93 -12.70
N LEU A 297 -20.65 -16.26 -11.46
CA LEU A 297 -19.71 -16.58 -10.41
C LEU A 297 -19.32 -18.06 -10.46
N SER A 298 -18.07 -18.31 -10.12
CA SER A 298 -17.50 -19.65 -9.94
C SER A 298 -16.70 -19.71 -8.64
N GLY A 299 -16.25 -20.90 -8.27
CA GLY A 299 -15.52 -21.09 -7.04
C GLY A 299 -16.43 -21.35 -5.84
N TYR A 300 -15.94 -21.04 -4.65
CA TYR A 300 -16.61 -21.45 -3.41
C TYR A 300 -16.20 -20.59 -2.21
N VAL A 301 -16.96 -20.77 -1.13
CA VAL A 301 -16.59 -20.34 0.23
C VAL A 301 -16.38 -21.59 1.08
N LEU A 302 -15.20 -21.71 1.68
CA LEU A 302 -14.93 -22.72 2.72
C LEU A 302 -15.06 -22.08 4.09
N HIS A 303 -15.68 -22.76 5.03
CA HIS A 303 -15.82 -22.30 6.40
C HIS A 303 -15.67 -23.43 7.41
N GLY A 304 -15.19 -23.10 8.61
CA GLY A 304 -14.98 -24.07 9.69
C GLY A 304 -13.60 -23.95 10.32
N ALA A 305 -13.07 -25.11 10.73
CA ALA A 305 -11.74 -25.20 11.32
C ALA A 305 -10.71 -25.73 10.31
N PHE A 306 -9.55 -25.09 10.30
CA PHE A 306 -8.43 -25.42 9.42
C PHE A 306 -7.20 -25.77 10.25
N LYS A 307 -6.48 -26.79 9.84
CA LYS A 307 -5.17 -27.14 10.41
C LYS A 307 -4.11 -26.25 9.82
N THR A 308 -3.26 -25.67 10.65
CA THR A 308 -2.16 -24.85 10.17
C THR A 308 -0.91 -25.71 10.02
N LEU A 309 -0.39 -25.79 8.83
CA LEU A 309 0.80 -26.62 8.53
C LEU A 309 2.12 -25.88 8.75
N ASN A 310 2.10 -24.55 8.77
CA ASN A 310 3.29 -23.72 8.97
C ASN A 310 2.99 -22.56 9.91
N LYS A 311 3.69 -22.54 11.04
CA LYS A 311 3.77 -21.37 11.91
C LYS A 311 5.11 -20.69 11.70
N ASP A 312 5.12 -19.35 11.68
CA ASP A 312 6.38 -18.62 11.86
C ASP A 312 6.95 -18.89 13.27
N GLY A 313 8.19 -18.48 13.52
CA GLY A 313 8.81 -18.64 14.84
C GLY A 313 8.04 -17.98 16.00
N ASN A 314 7.00 -17.19 15.69
CA ASN A 314 6.11 -16.51 16.64
C ASN A 314 4.72 -17.15 16.71
N GLY A 315 4.51 -18.31 16.11
CA GLY A 315 3.25 -19.04 16.15
C GLY A 315 2.18 -18.53 15.19
N ARG A 316 2.53 -17.70 14.20
CA ARG A 316 1.59 -17.14 13.23
C ARG A 316 1.56 -17.97 11.95
N VAL A 317 0.36 -18.12 11.40
CA VAL A 317 0.15 -18.85 10.16
C VAL A 317 0.37 -17.92 8.99
N PHE A 318 1.40 -18.21 8.20
CA PHE A 318 1.63 -17.54 6.93
C PHE A 318 1.08 -18.36 5.77
N HIS A 319 0.39 -17.68 4.87
CA HIS A 319 0.03 -18.21 3.57
C HIS A 319 0.53 -17.23 2.51
N SER A 320 1.61 -17.61 1.83
CA SER A 320 1.98 -16.94 0.58
C SER A 320 0.88 -17.20 -0.45
N GLY A 321 0.40 -16.15 -1.10
CA GLY A 321 -0.61 -16.24 -2.14
C GLY A 321 -0.31 -17.33 -3.16
N GLY A 322 -1.24 -18.21 -3.36
CA GLY A 322 -1.17 -19.34 -4.25
C GLY A 322 -2.30 -20.30 -3.93
N ASP A 323 -2.75 -21.01 -4.91
CA ASP A 323 -3.86 -21.96 -4.91
C ASP A 323 -3.66 -23.11 -3.91
N ASP A 324 -3.75 -22.81 -2.62
CA ASP A 324 -3.21 -23.65 -1.55
C ASP A 324 -4.29 -24.30 -0.68
N THR A 325 -5.44 -24.63 -1.28
CA THR A 325 -6.40 -25.54 -0.65
C THR A 325 -5.80 -26.91 -0.34
N THR A 326 -4.69 -27.27 -0.99
CA THR A 326 -3.97 -28.54 -0.76
C THR A 326 -3.02 -28.49 0.43
N ARG A 327 -2.59 -27.29 0.87
CA ARG A 327 -1.66 -27.12 2.01
C ARG A 327 -2.34 -26.80 3.33
N LEU A 328 -3.64 -26.45 3.31
CA LEU A 328 -4.44 -26.37 4.52
C LEU A 328 -4.91 -27.78 4.87
N GLY A 329 -4.29 -28.41 5.84
CA GLY A 329 -4.90 -29.57 6.48
C GLY A 329 -6.28 -29.18 6.98
N ARG A 330 -7.31 -29.86 6.54
CA ARG A 330 -8.68 -29.61 6.97
C ARG A 330 -8.94 -30.42 8.23
N TYR A 331 -9.34 -29.79 9.32
CA TYR A 331 -9.97 -30.56 10.39
C TYR A 331 -11.39 -30.93 9.97
N THR A 332 -12.19 -29.91 9.69
CA THR A 332 -13.52 -30.07 9.09
C THR A 332 -13.95 -28.74 8.49
N THR A 333 -14.27 -28.74 7.23
CA THR A 333 -14.79 -27.56 6.54
C THR A 333 -15.98 -27.94 5.70
N GLU A 334 -16.97 -27.09 5.67
CA GLU A 334 -18.04 -27.15 4.69
C GLU A 334 -17.75 -26.18 3.54
N MET A 335 -18.25 -26.54 2.35
CA MET A 335 -18.07 -25.77 1.13
C MET A 335 -19.42 -25.33 0.61
N VAL A 336 -19.53 -24.03 0.32
CA VAL A 336 -20.67 -23.44 -0.36
C VAL A 336 -20.22 -22.94 -1.72
N GLU A 337 -20.81 -23.43 -2.80
CA GLU A 337 -20.52 -22.96 -4.16
C GLU A 337 -20.92 -21.48 -4.31
N ALA A 338 -20.09 -20.71 -4.99
CA ALA A 338 -20.30 -19.26 -5.16
C ALA A 338 -21.67 -18.91 -5.77
N ALA A 339 -22.12 -19.71 -6.74
CA ALA A 339 -23.42 -19.53 -7.39
C ALA A 339 -24.64 -19.81 -6.45
N ARG A 340 -24.40 -20.39 -5.30
CA ARG A 340 -25.44 -20.70 -4.27
C ARG A 340 -25.38 -19.77 -3.07
N LEU A 341 -24.51 -18.78 -3.07
CA LEU A 341 -24.45 -17.80 -2.00
C LEU A 341 -25.76 -16.97 -1.99
N PRO A 342 -26.29 -16.67 -0.80
CA PRO A 342 -27.55 -15.94 -0.69
C PRO A 342 -27.40 -14.48 -1.11
N ASP A 343 -28.40 -13.95 -1.79
CA ASP A 343 -28.49 -12.54 -2.21
C ASP A 343 -29.00 -11.62 -1.09
N ASP A 344 -29.50 -12.19 0.00
CA ASP A 344 -29.76 -11.48 1.26
C ASP A 344 -29.09 -12.19 2.43
N TRP A 345 -29.04 -11.53 3.58
CA TRP A 345 -28.39 -12.04 4.77
C TRP A 345 -28.95 -13.40 5.21
N GLN A 346 -28.11 -14.40 5.21
CA GLN A 346 -28.42 -15.73 5.72
C GLN A 346 -27.33 -16.17 6.71
N GLN A 347 -27.75 -16.80 7.80
CA GLN A 347 -26.82 -17.45 8.71
C GLN A 347 -26.39 -18.80 8.15
N LEU A 348 -25.10 -18.97 7.92
CA LEU A 348 -24.50 -20.27 7.66
C LEU A 348 -23.95 -20.85 8.96
N LYS A 349 -24.03 -22.18 9.06
CA LYS A 349 -23.54 -22.94 10.21
C LYS A 349 -22.84 -24.19 9.72
N CYS A 350 -21.75 -24.55 10.36
CA CYS A 350 -21.16 -25.88 10.24
C CYS A 350 -20.85 -26.45 11.63
N THR A 351 -20.99 -27.76 11.75
CA THR A 351 -20.63 -28.50 12.97
C THR A 351 -19.45 -29.39 12.63
N PHE A 352 -18.40 -29.34 13.45
CA PHE A 352 -17.25 -30.18 13.29
C PHE A 352 -16.79 -30.78 14.61
N LYS A 353 -16.11 -31.91 14.53
CA LYS A 353 -15.48 -32.56 15.68
C LYS A 353 -13.97 -32.54 15.49
N THR A 354 -13.26 -32.12 16.52
CA THR A 354 -11.79 -32.12 16.53
C THR A 354 -11.23 -33.53 16.65
N GLU A 355 -10.04 -33.76 16.13
CA GLU A 355 -9.27 -34.99 16.27
C GLU A 355 -8.64 -35.08 17.66
N GLU A 356 -8.12 -36.27 18.02
CA GLU A 356 -7.46 -36.53 19.30
C GLU A 356 -6.23 -35.66 19.51
N ASP A 357 -5.53 -35.34 18.41
CA ASP A 357 -4.27 -34.59 18.38
C ASP A 357 -4.43 -33.15 17.89
N VAL A 358 -5.62 -32.54 18.10
CA VAL A 358 -5.85 -31.18 17.65
C VAL A 358 -4.78 -30.22 18.18
N GLN A 359 -4.05 -29.64 17.27
CA GLN A 359 -3.05 -28.61 17.53
C GLN A 359 -3.23 -27.48 16.51
N ASP A 360 -2.94 -26.27 16.96
CA ASP A 360 -2.83 -25.13 16.04
C ASP A 360 -4.00 -24.95 15.06
N ALA A 361 -5.21 -24.93 15.58
CA ALA A 361 -6.39 -24.70 14.77
C ALA A 361 -6.65 -23.21 14.54
N VAL A 362 -7.02 -22.86 13.31
CA VAL A 362 -7.66 -21.58 13.00
C VAL A 362 -9.10 -21.82 12.59
N VAL A 363 -10.00 -20.94 13.00
CA VAL A 363 -11.41 -20.98 12.64
C VAL A 363 -11.76 -19.73 11.83
N GLY A 364 -12.54 -19.91 10.76
CA GLY A 364 -12.94 -18.80 9.92
C GLY A 364 -13.49 -19.19 8.57
N VAL A 365 -13.33 -18.29 7.61
CA VAL A 365 -13.83 -18.43 6.23
C VAL A 365 -12.72 -18.15 5.21
N PHE A 366 -12.78 -18.87 4.10
CA PHE A 366 -11.94 -18.69 2.94
C PHE A 366 -12.83 -18.49 1.72
N PHE A 367 -12.66 -17.37 1.04
CA PHE A 367 -13.44 -16.96 -0.11
C PHE A 367 -12.62 -17.16 -1.38
N ASP A 368 -12.90 -18.20 -2.16
CA ASP A 368 -12.35 -18.39 -3.52
C ASP A 368 -13.45 -18.16 -4.56
N VAL A 369 -14.12 -17.01 -4.46
CA VAL A 369 -15.17 -16.60 -5.40
C VAL A 369 -14.54 -15.86 -6.56
N LYS A 370 -14.88 -16.28 -7.79
CA LYS A 370 -14.37 -15.75 -9.07
C LYS A 370 -15.55 -15.32 -9.93
N GLY A 371 -15.42 -14.21 -10.61
CA GLY A 371 -16.46 -13.72 -11.53
C GLY A 371 -15.94 -12.74 -12.55
N SER A 372 -16.66 -12.62 -13.65
CA SER A 372 -16.39 -11.63 -14.73
C SER A 372 -17.10 -10.31 -14.49
N GLN A 373 -17.89 -10.19 -13.45
CA GLN A 373 -18.63 -8.99 -13.03
C GLN A 373 -18.20 -8.54 -11.65
N LYS A 374 -18.52 -7.29 -11.29
CA LYS A 374 -18.37 -6.78 -9.94
C LYS A 374 -19.22 -7.60 -8.98
N TYR A 375 -18.61 -8.06 -7.91
CA TYR A 375 -19.31 -8.73 -6.81
C TYR A 375 -18.69 -8.34 -5.47
N SER A 376 -19.45 -8.55 -4.41
CA SER A 376 -18.94 -8.48 -3.04
C SER A 376 -19.60 -9.59 -2.23
N VAL A 377 -18.81 -10.35 -1.51
CA VAL A 377 -19.32 -11.30 -0.53
C VAL A 377 -19.12 -10.68 0.85
N TYR A 378 -20.21 -10.41 1.54
CA TYR A 378 -20.19 -9.83 2.87
C TYR A 378 -20.32 -10.90 3.93
N ALA A 379 -19.57 -10.80 5.03
CA ALA A 379 -19.66 -11.69 6.17
C ALA A 379 -19.54 -10.91 7.48
N THR A 380 -20.31 -11.32 8.51
CA THR A 380 -20.30 -10.71 9.84
C THR A 380 -20.91 -11.66 10.89
N GLY A 381 -20.82 -11.30 12.17
CA GLY A 381 -21.49 -12.02 13.24
C GLY A 381 -20.97 -13.44 13.44
N PHE A 382 -19.64 -13.58 13.48
CA PHE A 382 -18.96 -14.85 13.65
C PHE A 382 -19.09 -15.36 15.08
N SER A 383 -19.38 -16.64 15.23
CA SER A 383 -19.53 -17.33 16.51
C SER A 383 -18.97 -18.74 16.43
N LEU A 384 -18.22 -19.13 17.44
CA LEU A 384 -17.74 -20.50 17.66
C LEU A 384 -18.05 -20.93 19.09
N LYS A 385 -18.75 -22.02 19.24
CA LYS A 385 -19.10 -22.58 20.55
C LYS A 385 -18.84 -24.07 20.57
N GLU A 386 -18.47 -24.59 21.72
CA GLU A 386 -18.55 -26.02 22.00
C GLU A 386 -20.02 -26.43 21.98
N LYS A 387 -20.36 -27.50 21.30
CA LYS A 387 -21.76 -27.96 21.15
C LYS A 387 -22.40 -28.20 22.50
N GLY A 388 -23.52 -27.55 22.73
CA GLY A 388 -24.22 -27.56 24.01
C GLY A 388 -23.73 -26.55 25.04
N SER A 389 -22.72 -25.71 24.69
CA SER A 389 -22.25 -24.59 25.50
C SER A 389 -22.79 -23.26 24.96
N ASN A 390 -22.97 -22.28 25.86
CA ASN A 390 -23.26 -20.89 25.48
C ASN A 390 -22.00 -20.01 25.46
N THR A 391 -20.84 -20.56 25.80
CA THR A 391 -19.60 -19.81 25.87
C THR A 391 -19.08 -19.55 24.47
N GLU A 392 -18.90 -18.26 24.13
CA GLU A 392 -18.27 -17.84 22.89
C GLU A 392 -16.76 -18.01 22.96
N LEU A 393 -16.16 -18.61 21.96
CA LEU A 393 -14.73 -18.85 21.86
C LEU A 393 -14.01 -17.85 20.95
N LEU A 394 -14.73 -17.25 19.99
CA LEU A 394 -14.16 -16.20 19.15
C LEU A 394 -14.22 -14.86 19.85
N GLN A 395 -13.17 -14.09 19.68
CA GLN A 395 -13.12 -12.71 20.12
C GLN A 395 -13.57 -11.79 18.99
N ASN A 396 -14.34 -10.76 19.33
CA ASN A 396 -14.80 -9.76 18.37
C ASN A 396 -15.52 -10.33 17.13
N GLY A 397 -16.43 -11.31 17.32
CA GLY A 397 -17.17 -11.93 16.22
C GLY A 397 -18.06 -10.96 15.43
N ASN A 398 -18.46 -9.84 16.02
CA ASN A 398 -19.24 -8.77 15.37
C ASN A 398 -18.40 -7.83 14.51
N LEU A 399 -17.08 -8.05 14.45
CA LEU A 399 -16.15 -7.21 13.69
C LEU A 399 -16.23 -5.71 14.06
N ASN A 400 -16.47 -5.38 15.33
CA ASN A 400 -16.30 -4.02 15.84
C ASN A 400 -14.80 -3.69 15.86
N GLY A 401 -14.30 -3.20 14.70
CA GLY A 401 -12.90 -3.33 14.39
C GLY A 401 -12.52 -4.78 14.06
N PHE A 402 -11.32 -4.98 13.53
CA PHE A 402 -10.83 -6.32 13.17
C PHE A 402 -9.81 -6.88 14.15
N GLU A 403 -9.79 -6.38 15.37
CA GLU A 403 -8.94 -6.91 16.43
C GLU A 403 -9.17 -8.41 16.60
N HIS A 404 -8.08 -9.16 16.81
CA HIS A 404 -8.04 -10.62 16.89
C HIS A 404 -8.27 -11.39 15.59
N TRP A 405 -8.66 -10.72 14.50
CA TRP A 405 -8.86 -11.37 13.21
C TRP A 405 -7.64 -11.23 12.31
N PHE A 406 -7.20 -12.34 11.76
CA PHE A 406 -6.22 -12.37 10.68
C PHE A 406 -6.92 -12.32 9.34
N ARG A 407 -6.44 -11.47 8.46
CA ARG A 407 -6.94 -11.30 7.09
C ARG A 407 -5.81 -11.48 6.10
N CYS A 408 -6.06 -12.20 5.03
CA CYS A 408 -5.14 -12.35 3.92
C CYS A 408 -5.90 -12.10 2.60
N PRO A 409 -5.33 -11.39 1.66
CA PRO A 409 -4.02 -10.76 1.72
C PRO A 409 -4.04 -9.42 2.47
N TYR A 410 -2.96 -9.10 3.05
CA TYR A 410 -2.38 -7.89 3.65
C TYR A 410 -3.30 -6.72 3.96
N MET A 411 -4.10 -6.82 4.99
CA MET A 411 -4.94 -5.69 5.36
C MET A 411 -4.75 -5.32 6.80
N LEU A 412 -4.73 -4.01 7.06
CA LEU A 412 -4.62 -3.49 8.40
C LEU A 412 -5.77 -4.02 9.24
N ARG A 413 -5.49 -4.52 10.42
CA ARG A 413 -6.50 -4.75 11.45
C ARG A 413 -6.91 -3.42 12.02
N GLN A 414 -8.17 -3.12 11.99
CA GLN A 414 -8.70 -1.87 12.51
C GLN A 414 -9.61 -2.15 13.67
N THR A 415 -9.38 -1.32 14.67
CA THR A 415 -10.22 -1.22 15.84
C THR A 415 -10.83 0.13 15.82
N GLU A 416 -11.99 0.46 15.75
CA GLU A 416 -12.61 1.79 16.00
C GLU A 416 -12.67 2.78 14.85
N GLU A 417 -12.11 2.50 13.66
CA GLU A 417 -12.23 3.46 12.55
C GLU A 417 -13.65 3.48 12.00
N GLN A 418 -14.26 4.63 12.03
CA GLN A 418 -15.61 4.83 11.52
C GLN A 418 -15.63 5.24 10.05
N ASN A 419 -14.50 5.70 9.51
CA ASN A 419 -14.36 6.20 8.15
C ASN A 419 -12.91 6.11 7.65
N ALA A 420 -12.72 6.39 6.35
CA ALA A 420 -11.40 6.32 5.72
C ALA A 420 -10.37 7.28 6.32
N TYR A 421 -10.78 8.46 6.76
CA TYR A 421 -9.89 9.44 7.37
C TYR A 421 -9.31 8.92 8.70
N ASP A 422 -10.16 8.42 9.59
CA ASP A 422 -9.75 7.88 10.88
C ASP A 422 -8.84 6.66 10.70
N PHE A 423 -9.12 5.83 9.70
CA PHE A 423 -8.23 4.73 9.30
C PHE A 423 -6.80 5.20 9.06
N TRP A 424 -6.63 6.20 8.20
CA TRP A 424 -5.30 6.69 7.85
C TRP A 424 -4.60 7.37 9.03
N VAL A 425 -5.34 8.12 9.85
CA VAL A 425 -4.81 8.73 11.09
C VAL A 425 -4.31 7.64 12.03
N HIS A 426 -5.13 6.62 12.32
CA HIS A 426 -4.74 5.53 13.21
C HIS A 426 -3.58 4.70 12.66
N ALA A 427 -3.51 4.51 11.34
CA ALA A 427 -2.36 3.83 10.71
C ALA A 427 -1.05 4.58 10.97
N VAL A 428 -1.05 5.91 10.85
CA VAL A 428 0.12 6.74 11.19
C VAL A 428 0.42 6.68 12.68
N GLU A 429 -0.56 6.89 13.54
CA GLU A 429 -0.38 6.86 15.00
C GLU A 429 0.17 5.52 15.48
N LYS A 430 -0.35 4.43 14.92
CA LYS A 430 0.15 3.08 15.20
C LYS A 430 1.62 2.94 14.82
N ALA A 431 2.01 3.40 13.63
CA ALA A 431 3.40 3.36 13.20
C ALA A 431 4.30 4.20 14.12
N LEU A 432 3.90 5.44 14.41
CA LEU A 432 4.71 6.38 15.20
C LEU A 432 4.97 5.91 16.64
N LYS A 433 4.11 5.09 17.24
CA LYS A 433 4.36 4.49 18.58
C LYS A 433 5.62 3.61 18.61
N HIS A 434 5.95 2.99 17.49
CA HIS A 434 7.05 2.04 17.34
C HIS A 434 8.30 2.66 16.68
N ILE A 435 8.27 3.94 16.33
CA ILE A 435 9.39 4.66 15.72
C ILE A 435 10.08 5.52 16.79
N PRO A 436 11.41 5.63 16.80
CA PRO A 436 12.11 6.52 17.71
C PRO A 436 11.69 7.99 17.51
N GLN A 437 11.51 8.71 18.60
CA GLN A 437 11.10 10.12 18.55
C GLN A 437 12.07 10.96 17.73
N GLY A 438 11.53 11.81 16.85
CA GLY A 438 12.30 12.73 16.02
C GLY A 438 12.85 12.13 14.72
N LYS A 439 12.58 10.86 14.44
CA LYS A 439 12.89 10.25 13.14
C LYS A 439 11.81 10.56 12.12
N ASP A 440 12.23 10.76 10.87
CA ASP A 440 11.32 10.92 9.74
C ASP A 440 10.57 9.64 9.45
N PHE A 441 9.30 9.78 9.05
CA PHE A 441 8.45 8.66 8.69
C PHE A 441 7.72 8.91 7.37
N TRP A 442 7.72 7.89 6.50
CA TRP A 442 6.94 7.87 5.25
C TRP A 442 6.01 6.67 5.21
N PHE A 443 4.82 6.86 4.64
CA PHE A 443 4.16 5.76 3.97
C PHE A 443 4.74 5.68 2.56
N ASP A 444 5.72 4.81 2.38
CA ASP A 444 6.41 4.69 1.09
C ASP A 444 5.70 3.74 0.11
N GLU A 445 4.52 3.24 0.54
CA GLU A 445 3.55 2.56 -0.31
C GLU A 445 2.16 2.61 0.33
N TYR A 446 1.20 3.22 -0.37
CA TYR A 446 -0.20 3.22 0.04
C TYR A 446 -1.13 3.26 -1.16
N ASN A 447 -2.33 2.67 -1.03
CA ASN A 447 -3.45 2.85 -1.94
C ASN A 447 -4.75 2.44 -1.24
N ILE A 448 -5.87 2.61 -1.96
CA ILE A 448 -7.20 2.30 -1.43
C ILE A 448 -7.52 0.80 -1.52
N LEU A 449 -6.90 0.05 -2.41
CA LEU A 449 -7.02 -1.41 -2.50
C LEU A 449 -5.64 -2.05 -2.57
N SER A 450 -5.47 -3.17 -1.88
CA SER A 450 -4.18 -3.86 -1.82
C SER A 450 -3.91 -4.75 -3.02
N HIS A 451 -4.94 -5.21 -3.70
CA HIS A 451 -4.83 -6.13 -4.83
C HIS A 451 -5.85 -5.81 -5.90
N GLY A 452 -5.36 -5.43 -7.05
CA GLY A 452 -6.15 -5.22 -8.21
C GLY A 452 -6.42 -6.52 -8.97
N GLY A 453 -7.26 -7.40 -8.44
CA GLY A 453 -7.72 -8.61 -9.12
C GLY A 453 -9.21 -8.55 -9.44
N ASN A 454 -9.56 -8.93 -10.64
CA ASN A 454 -10.89 -9.31 -11.10
C ASN A 454 -12.08 -8.41 -10.72
N GLY A 455 -12.48 -7.53 -11.62
CA GLY A 455 -13.82 -6.93 -11.67
C GLY A 455 -14.13 -5.80 -10.70
N ASN A 456 -13.56 -5.76 -9.51
CA ASN A 456 -13.79 -4.69 -8.53
C ASN A 456 -12.86 -3.48 -8.65
N LEU A 457 -11.97 -3.50 -9.60
CA LEU A 457 -11.06 -2.42 -9.93
C LEU A 457 -11.75 -1.22 -10.58
N ALA A 458 -13.02 -1.35 -10.95
CA ALA A 458 -13.78 -0.24 -11.48
C ALA A 458 -13.71 0.99 -10.56
N ARG A 459 -13.65 0.80 -9.21
CA ARG A 459 -13.52 1.94 -8.30
C ARG A 459 -12.23 2.74 -8.50
N LEU A 460 -11.11 2.11 -8.85
CA LEU A 460 -9.86 2.80 -9.16
C LEU A 460 -9.95 3.64 -10.43
N GLU A 461 -10.82 3.26 -11.36
CA GLU A 461 -11.12 4.00 -12.59
C GLU A 461 -12.25 5.02 -12.39
N GLU A 462 -12.99 4.93 -11.29
CA GLU A 462 -14.11 5.82 -10.99
C GLU A 462 -13.64 7.18 -10.42
N PRO A 463 -14.41 8.24 -10.63
CA PRO A 463 -14.07 9.56 -10.06
C PRO A 463 -13.96 9.59 -8.53
N CYS A 464 -14.74 8.78 -7.81
CA CYS A 464 -14.68 8.73 -6.34
C CYS A 464 -13.30 8.31 -5.80
N HIS A 465 -12.50 7.57 -6.57
CA HIS A 465 -11.13 7.23 -6.20
C HIS A 465 -10.25 8.48 -5.96
N GLY A 466 -10.48 9.54 -6.71
CA GLY A 466 -9.79 10.82 -6.49
C GLY A 466 -10.09 11.42 -5.11
N THR A 467 -11.35 11.34 -4.67
CA THR A 467 -11.76 11.77 -3.32
C THR A 467 -11.11 10.89 -2.24
N ASP A 468 -11.14 9.57 -2.42
CA ASP A 468 -10.55 8.61 -1.49
C ASP A 468 -9.04 8.89 -1.27
N LEU A 469 -8.29 9.12 -2.35
CA LEU A 469 -6.87 9.47 -2.27
C LEU A 469 -6.63 10.83 -1.60
N ALA A 470 -7.50 11.80 -1.85
CA ALA A 470 -7.42 13.11 -1.20
C ALA A 470 -7.68 13.02 0.32
N VAL A 471 -8.62 12.20 0.75
CA VAL A 471 -8.87 11.92 2.19
C VAL A 471 -7.63 11.33 2.84
N ALA A 472 -6.99 10.34 2.21
CA ALA A 472 -5.75 9.75 2.71
C ALA A 472 -4.65 10.81 2.87
N ARG A 473 -4.45 11.65 1.86
CA ARG A 473 -3.42 12.71 1.84
C ARG A 473 -3.64 13.77 2.92
N VAL A 474 -4.88 14.20 3.13
CA VAL A 474 -5.22 15.14 4.22
C VAL A 474 -4.96 14.49 5.58
N ALA A 475 -5.33 13.21 5.76
CA ALA A 475 -5.06 12.48 6.99
C ALA A 475 -3.55 12.36 7.26
N PHE A 476 -2.76 12.03 6.25
CA PHE A 476 -1.30 11.95 6.35
C PHE A 476 -0.68 13.29 6.75
N MET A 477 -1.08 14.37 6.11
CA MET A 477 -0.61 15.71 6.45
C MET A 477 -0.99 16.06 7.90
N ASN A 478 -2.23 15.85 8.29
CA ASN A 478 -2.71 16.14 9.65
C ASN A 478 -2.07 15.25 10.74
N SER A 479 -1.47 14.14 10.36
CA SER A 479 -0.73 13.23 11.25
C SER A 479 0.78 13.52 11.28
N GLY A 480 1.26 14.49 10.49
CA GLY A 480 2.63 15.00 10.52
C GLY A 480 3.69 14.10 9.89
N ILE A 481 3.33 13.19 8.98
CA ILE A 481 4.34 12.41 8.24
C ILE A 481 5.15 13.31 7.30
N GLN A 482 6.37 12.90 6.99
CA GLN A 482 7.25 13.66 6.09
C GLN A 482 6.90 13.46 4.62
N SER A 483 6.45 12.28 4.21
CA SER A 483 6.07 11.97 2.83
C SER A 483 5.11 10.79 2.75
N SER A 484 4.35 10.73 1.65
CA SER A 484 3.59 9.54 1.27
C SER A 484 3.81 9.22 -0.20
N LEU A 485 3.92 7.93 -0.55
CA LEU A 485 4.15 7.47 -1.91
C LEU A 485 3.01 6.57 -2.36
N LEU A 486 2.24 7.04 -3.34
CA LEU A 486 1.13 6.29 -3.90
C LEU A 486 1.64 5.05 -4.66
N TRP A 487 1.06 3.91 -4.40
CA TRP A 487 1.23 2.69 -5.18
C TRP A 487 0.08 2.55 -6.19
N THR A 488 0.22 2.90 -7.45
CA THR A 488 1.38 3.42 -8.17
C THR A 488 0.99 4.64 -9.01
N LEU A 489 1.97 5.29 -9.67
CA LEU A 489 1.68 6.37 -10.60
C LEU A 489 0.93 5.85 -11.84
N PHE A 490 1.36 4.71 -12.38
CA PHE A 490 0.78 4.05 -13.55
C PHE A 490 0.37 2.63 -13.24
N ASP A 491 -0.62 2.12 -13.97
CA ASP A 491 -0.95 0.71 -13.96
C ASP A 491 0.27 -0.13 -14.28
N GLN A 492 0.41 -1.21 -13.54
CA GLN A 492 1.53 -2.12 -13.73
C GLN A 492 1.16 -3.26 -14.67
N GLN A 493 2.10 -3.64 -15.49
CA GLN A 493 2.03 -4.86 -16.26
C GLN A 493 3.05 -5.85 -15.70
N TRP A 494 2.56 -7.01 -15.28
CA TRP A 494 3.41 -8.11 -14.85
C TRP A 494 3.49 -9.15 -15.96
N PRO A 495 4.68 -9.54 -16.38
CA PRO A 495 4.83 -10.74 -17.19
C PRO A 495 4.48 -11.96 -16.33
N ASN A 496 3.88 -12.97 -16.94
CA ASN A 496 3.58 -14.24 -16.27
C ASN A 496 2.61 -14.16 -15.09
N ASN A 497 1.40 -13.82 -15.39
CA ASN A 497 0.18 -14.24 -14.71
C ASN A 497 0.34 -14.70 -13.25
N HIS A 498 0.73 -13.81 -12.35
CA HIS A 498 0.88 -14.11 -10.91
C HIS A 498 -0.47 -14.32 -10.21
N GLY A 499 -1.46 -14.90 -10.87
CA GLY A 499 -2.77 -15.20 -10.30
C GLY A 499 -3.70 -13.99 -10.12
N TYR A 500 -3.26 -12.80 -10.51
CA TYR A 500 -4.00 -11.54 -10.36
C TYR A 500 -4.46 -10.96 -11.70
N SER A 501 -4.30 -11.70 -12.79
CA SER A 501 -4.66 -11.19 -14.10
C SER A 501 -6.09 -11.54 -14.46
N ASP A 502 -6.84 -10.53 -14.80
CA ASP A 502 -7.91 -10.75 -15.74
C ASP A 502 -7.30 -11.21 -17.05
N SER A 503 -7.67 -12.40 -17.46
CA SER A 503 -7.15 -13.05 -18.68
C SER A 503 -7.42 -12.25 -19.97
N LYS A 504 -8.16 -11.15 -19.86
CA LYS A 504 -8.46 -10.23 -20.95
C LYS A 504 -8.71 -8.85 -20.36
N ASP A 505 -7.74 -7.97 -20.50
CA ASP A 505 -8.07 -6.56 -20.42
C ASP A 505 -8.76 -6.08 -21.70
N ASP A 506 -9.36 -4.89 -21.64
CA ASP A 506 -10.03 -4.24 -22.76
C ASP A 506 -9.11 -3.98 -23.97
N PHE A 507 -7.82 -4.26 -23.84
CA PHE A 507 -6.79 -4.02 -24.85
C PHE A 507 -6.22 -5.30 -25.46
N GLY A 508 -6.72 -6.48 -25.09
CA GLY A 508 -6.36 -7.77 -25.70
C GLY A 508 -4.97 -8.30 -25.31
N PHE A 509 -4.35 -7.77 -24.26
CA PHE A 509 -3.12 -8.34 -23.74
C PHE A 509 -3.42 -9.60 -22.92
N LYS A 510 -2.64 -10.66 -23.18
CA LYS A 510 -2.77 -11.94 -22.47
C LYS A 510 -2.17 -11.89 -21.06
N ASP A 511 -1.37 -10.86 -20.78
CA ASP A 511 -0.67 -10.69 -19.52
C ASP A 511 -1.45 -9.73 -18.64
N GLY A 512 -1.63 -10.06 -17.39
CA GLY A 512 -2.43 -9.30 -16.46
C GLY A 512 -1.95 -7.87 -16.23
N VAL A 513 -2.89 -6.96 -16.08
CA VAL A 513 -2.66 -5.58 -15.66
C VAL A 513 -3.06 -5.43 -14.23
N HIS A 514 -2.14 -4.94 -13.43
CA HIS A 514 -2.45 -4.44 -12.11
C HIS A 514 -2.87 -2.97 -12.21
N LYS A 515 -4.15 -2.72 -12.07
CA LYS A 515 -4.73 -1.38 -12.11
C LYS A 515 -4.62 -0.73 -10.73
N PHE A 516 -3.52 -0.07 -10.46
CA PHE A 516 -3.31 0.73 -9.25
C PHE A 516 -3.03 2.19 -9.57
N GLY A 517 -2.81 2.48 -10.84
CA GLY A 517 -2.37 3.78 -11.28
C GLY A 517 -3.48 4.82 -11.31
N VAL A 518 -3.08 6.08 -11.29
CA VAL A 518 -3.94 7.21 -11.67
C VAL A 518 -3.90 7.48 -13.18
N ALA A 519 -3.06 6.74 -13.89
CA ALA A 519 -3.00 6.70 -15.35
C ALA A 519 -2.77 5.27 -15.84
N ALA A 520 -3.27 4.96 -17.02
CA ALA A 520 -2.99 3.71 -17.69
C ALA A 520 -1.50 3.60 -18.05
N CYS A 521 -0.98 2.39 -18.09
CA CYS A 521 0.38 2.14 -18.57
C CYS A 521 0.52 2.70 -20.00
N PRO A 522 1.49 3.60 -20.28
CA PRO A 522 1.63 4.24 -21.58
C PRO A 522 1.82 3.30 -22.76
N MET A 523 2.36 2.11 -22.51
CA MET A 523 2.48 1.06 -23.54
C MET A 523 1.14 0.57 -24.06
N ARG A 524 0.07 0.74 -23.28
CA ARG A 524 -1.26 0.26 -23.58
C ARG A 524 -2.16 1.36 -24.10
N LYS A 525 -2.21 2.47 -23.36
CA LYS A 525 -3.09 3.58 -23.67
C LYS A 525 -2.53 4.87 -23.09
N ASN A 526 -2.43 5.88 -23.94
CA ASN A 526 -2.15 7.24 -23.49
C ASN A 526 -3.40 7.82 -22.80
N TRP A 527 -3.68 7.40 -21.57
CA TRP A 527 -4.91 7.75 -20.87
C TRP A 527 -4.66 8.01 -19.39
N THR A 528 -5.31 9.02 -18.81
CA THR A 528 -5.36 9.28 -17.38
C THR A 528 -6.76 8.94 -16.86
N TYR A 529 -6.83 8.43 -15.64
CA TYR A 529 -8.10 8.22 -14.94
C TYR A 529 -8.59 9.53 -14.30
N PRO A 530 -9.88 9.65 -13.95
CA PRO A 530 -10.40 10.84 -13.28
C PRO A 530 -9.61 11.23 -12.02
N ALA A 531 -9.15 10.25 -11.23
CA ALA A 531 -8.35 10.44 -10.03
C ALA A 531 -7.04 11.19 -10.26
N TYR A 532 -6.49 11.18 -11.49
CA TYR A 532 -5.29 11.95 -11.84
C TYR A 532 -5.45 13.44 -11.52
N LYS A 533 -6.61 14.03 -11.84
CA LYS A 533 -6.91 15.45 -11.56
C LYS A 533 -6.96 15.74 -10.06
N ALA A 534 -7.55 14.83 -9.27
CA ALA A 534 -7.57 14.97 -7.81
C ALA A 534 -6.17 14.88 -7.21
N VAL A 535 -5.36 13.91 -7.67
CA VAL A 535 -3.97 13.74 -7.25
C VAL A 535 -3.16 14.99 -7.57
N ARG A 536 -3.24 15.50 -8.80
CA ARG A 536 -2.59 16.75 -9.21
C ARG A 536 -3.01 17.93 -8.33
N LEU A 537 -4.29 18.01 -7.98
CA LEU A 537 -4.80 19.08 -7.15
C LEU A 537 -4.28 18.97 -5.71
N THR A 538 -4.22 17.78 -5.15
CA THR A 538 -3.66 17.55 -3.81
C THR A 538 -2.15 17.77 -3.75
N ASP A 539 -1.42 17.62 -4.85
CA ASP A 539 0.02 17.90 -4.91
C ASP A 539 0.35 19.41 -4.92
N ARG A 540 -0.64 20.28 -5.12
CA ARG A 540 -0.49 21.74 -4.95
C ARG A 540 -0.17 22.17 -3.51
N VAL A 541 -0.27 21.26 -2.54
CA VAL A 541 0.28 21.47 -1.20
C VAL A 541 1.78 21.68 -1.20
N GLY A 542 2.43 21.39 -2.33
CA GLY A 542 3.86 21.52 -2.48
C GLY A 542 4.63 20.45 -1.72
N GLY A 543 5.92 20.66 -1.58
CA GLY A 543 6.82 19.76 -0.87
C GLY A 543 8.26 20.21 -1.04
N GLY A 544 9.12 19.69 -0.21
CA GLY A 544 10.55 20.01 -0.19
C GLY A 544 11.00 20.48 1.17
N VAL A 545 12.33 20.62 1.28
CA VAL A 545 12.98 21.03 2.53
C VAL A 545 12.42 22.37 3.03
N GLY A 546 11.99 22.40 4.28
CA GLY A 546 11.44 23.59 4.93
C GLY A 546 9.96 23.85 4.67
N THR A 547 9.27 23.00 3.92
CA THR A 547 7.81 23.07 3.79
C THR A 547 7.16 22.67 5.09
N LYS A 548 6.30 23.55 5.61
CA LYS A 548 5.56 23.37 6.86
C LYS A 548 4.17 22.83 6.58
N VAL A 549 3.66 21.97 7.47
CA VAL A 549 2.27 21.52 7.48
C VAL A 549 1.62 21.93 8.79
N TYR A 550 0.39 22.40 8.69
CA TYR A 550 -0.45 22.80 9.80
C TYR A 550 -1.72 21.97 9.86
N LYS A 551 -2.09 21.57 11.06
CA LYS A 551 -3.24 20.70 11.28
C LYS A 551 -4.55 21.40 10.93
N GLY A 552 -5.41 20.72 10.21
CA GLY A 552 -6.79 21.09 10.01
C GLY A 552 -7.71 20.29 10.92
N VAL A 553 -8.73 20.99 11.43
CA VAL A 553 -9.84 20.38 12.18
C VAL A 553 -11.05 20.38 11.26
N GLY A 554 -11.53 19.18 10.93
CA GLY A 554 -12.69 18.95 10.09
C GLY A 554 -13.97 18.73 10.91
N GLU A 555 -15.11 18.73 10.22
CA GLU A 555 -16.43 18.46 10.78
C GLU A 555 -17.29 17.71 9.77
N ASN A 556 -18.10 16.76 10.22
CA ASN A 556 -19.08 16.02 9.40
C ASN A 556 -18.51 15.45 8.08
N ASN A 557 -17.41 14.71 8.15
CA ASN A 557 -16.71 14.14 6.98
C ASN A 557 -16.22 15.19 5.96
N VAL A 558 -16.04 16.44 6.38
CA VAL A 558 -15.32 17.46 5.63
C VAL A 558 -13.98 17.68 6.31
N TYR A 559 -12.89 17.44 5.60
CA TYR A 559 -11.53 17.44 6.13
C TYR A 559 -10.72 18.57 5.51
N CYS A 560 -9.79 19.15 6.26
CA CYS A 560 -8.91 20.18 5.75
C CYS A 560 -7.49 20.06 6.31
N THR A 561 -6.54 20.69 5.64
CA THR A 561 -5.14 20.82 6.07
C THR A 561 -4.51 22.04 5.39
N MET A 562 -3.37 22.51 5.88
CA MET A 562 -2.63 23.60 5.24
C MET A 562 -1.16 23.28 5.14
N SER A 563 -0.56 23.64 4.02
CA SER A 563 0.91 23.68 3.86
C SER A 563 1.38 25.11 3.58
N GLN A 564 2.64 25.37 3.94
CA GLN A 564 3.33 26.63 3.65
C GLN A 564 4.77 26.35 3.21
N ALA A 565 5.08 26.82 2.02
CA ALA A 565 6.44 26.78 1.48
C ALA A 565 7.38 27.77 2.20
N PRO A 566 8.71 27.58 2.11
CA PRO A 566 9.68 28.50 2.72
C PRO A 566 9.57 29.95 2.26
N ASN A 567 9.07 30.21 1.06
CA ASN A 567 8.82 31.56 0.53
C ASN A 567 7.52 32.20 1.04
N GLY A 568 6.82 31.56 1.99
CA GLY A 568 5.59 32.07 2.57
C GLY A 568 4.31 31.78 1.78
N LYS A 569 4.41 31.28 0.55
CA LYS A 569 3.25 30.82 -0.23
C LYS A 569 2.58 29.62 0.47
N LEU A 570 1.27 29.52 0.35
CA LEU A 570 0.49 28.49 1.05
C LEU A 570 -0.55 27.80 0.16
N THR A 571 -0.95 26.62 0.59
CA THR A 571 -2.13 25.91 0.07
C THR A 571 -2.98 25.43 1.25
N VAL A 572 -4.28 25.68 1.17
CA VAL A 572 -5.29 25.04 2.01
C VAL A 572 -6.01 24.01 1.17
N LEU A 573 -5.97 22.75 1.60
CA LEU A 573 -6.65 21.65 0.95
C LEU A 573 -7.89 21.30 1.76
N VAL A 574 -9.04 21.15 1.09
CA VAL A 574 -10.30 20.76 1.70
C VAL A 574 -10.93 19.63 0.90
N VAL A 575 -11.46 18.62 1.60
CA VAL A 575 -12.11 17.45 0.99
C VAL A 575 -13.49 17.28 1.61
N ASN A 576 -14.52 17.26 0.76
CA ASN A 576 -15.88 16.85 1.15
C ASN A 576 -16.05 15.34 0.89
N ASN A 577 -16.01 14.53 1.92
CA ASN A 577 -16.20 13.08 1.81
C ASN A 577 -17.67 12.64 2.02
N ASN A 578 -18.61 13.52 1.70
CA ASN A 578 -20.03 13.21 1.75
C ASN A 578 -20.62 12.99 0.35
N SER A 579 -21.70 12.26 0.26
CA SER A 579 -22.52 12.07 -0.95
C SER A 579 -23.41 13.28 -1.29
N THR A 580 -23.33 14.36 -0.51
CA THR A 580 -24.10 15.59 -0.68
C THR A 580 -23.19 16.81 -0.67
N GLU A 581 -23.69 17.89 -1.24
CA GLU A 581 -23.07 19.21 -1.18
C GLU A 581 -22.96 19.69 0.27
N GLN A 582 -21.84 20.33 0.62
CA GLN A 582 -21.56 20.82 1.96
C GLN A 582 -21.15 22.29 1.95
N PRO A 583 -21.90 23.17 2.60
CA PRO A 583 -21.44 24.54 2.87
C PRO A 583 -20.39 24.52 3.98
N ILE A 584 -19.32 25.30 3.78
CA ILE A 584 -18.22 25.40 4.74
C ILE A 584 -17.94 26.83 5.16
N SER A 585 -17.42 26.97 6.38
CA SER A 585 -16.74 28.16 6.89
C SER A 585 -15.42 27.73 7.50
N LEU A 586 -14.32 28.04 6.83
CA LEU A 586 -12.97 27.69 7.29
C LEU A 586 -12.30 28.94 7.88
N THR A 587 -11.80 28.82 9.10
CA THR A 587 -11.12 29.89 9.83
C THR A 587 -9.66 29.52 10.08
N PHE A 588 -8.83 30.54 10.30
CA PHE A 588 -7.42 30.38 10.63
C PHE A 588 -7.18 30.86 12.05
N GLU A 589 -6.43 30.12 12.84
CA GLU A 589 -6.06 30.51 14.19
C GLU A 589 -5.23 31.81 14.19
N ASN A 590 -4.21 31.88 13.34
CA ASN A 590 -3.56 33.13 12.97
C ASN A 590 -4.14 33.63 11.65
N LYS A 591 -4.60 34.87 11.65
CA LYS A 591 -5.24 35.47 10.49
C LYS A 591 -4.38 35.38 9.23
N VAL A 592 -4.93 34.76 8.20
CA VAL A 592 -4.38 34.75 6.84
C VAL A 592 -5.08 35.84 6.03
N ALA A 593 -4.29 36.69 5.38
CA ALA A 593 -4.77 37.67 4.41
C ALA A 593 -4.01 37.47 3.09
N ALA A 594 -4.68 36.98 2.08
CA ALA A 594 -4.08 36.64 0.78
C ALA A 594 -5.13 36.57 -0.33
N THR A 595 -4.68 36.74 -1.57
CA THR A 595 -5.46 36.31 -2.74
C THR A 595 -5.01 34.90 -3.10
N LEU A 596 -5.94 33.96 -3.15
CA LEU A 596 -5.69 32.56 -3.48
C LEU A 596 -6.43 32.19 -4.77
N ASN A 597 -5.86 31.26 -5.49
CA ASN A 597 -6.52 30.56 -6.60
C ASN A 597 -7.29 29.37 -6.01
N ARG A 598 -8.57 29.25 -6.33
CA ARG A 598 -9.42 28.12 -5.96
C ARG A 598 -9.47 27.15 -7.12
N TYR A 599 -8.94 25.95 -6.92
CA TYR A 599 -9.04 24.84 -7.86
C TYR A 599 -10.00 23.79 -7.33
N LEU A 600 -10.85 23.26 -8.19
CA LEU A 600 -11.90 22.30 -7.82
C LEU A 600 -11.77 21.00 -8.62
N TYR A 601 -11.70 19.88 -7.92
CA TYR A 601 -12.03 18.57 -8.43
C TYR A 601 -13.46 18.22 -8.05
N ASN A 602 -14.31 17.97 -9.03
CA ASN A 602 -15.69 17.52 -8.82
C ASN A 602 -15.88 16.13 -9.44
N PRO A 603 -16.04 15.06 -8.64
CA PRO A 603 -16.19 13.70 -9.16
C PRO A 603 -17.41 13.52 -10.06
N ALA A 604 -18.47 14.31 -9.91
CA ALA A 604 -19.66 14.24 -10.77
C ALA A 604 -19.39 14.64 -12.24
N THR A 605 -18.31 15.41 -12.49
CA THR A 605 -17.94 15.90 -13.83
C THR A 605 -16.54 15.44 -14.27
N ALA A 606 -15.80 14.79 -13.38
CA ALA A 606 -14.44 14.36 -13.68
C ALA A 606 -14.45 13.17 -14.66
N THR A 607 -13.60 13.25 -15.66
CA THR A 607 -13.42 12.21 -16.69
C THR A 607 -11.94 11.91 -16.86
N GLY A 608 -11.64 10.69 -17.33
CA GLY A 608 -10.33 10.37 -17.85
C GLY A 608 -10.07 11.02 -19.20
N GLU A 609 -8.82 11.31 -19.51
CA GLU A 609 -8.39 12.02 -20.72
C GLU A 609 -7.09 11.45 -21.30
N PRO A 610 -6.85 11.59 -22.64
CA PRO A 610 -5.56 11.25 -23.21
C PRO A 610 -4.49 12.28 -22.83
N GLY A 611 -3.24 11.85 -22.80
CA GLY A 611 -2.10 12.72 -22.56
C GLY A 611 -1.98 13.20 -21.10
N ILE A 612 -1.69 14.49 -20.96
CA ILE A 612 -1.73 15.20 -19.69
C ILE A 612 -2.97 16.10 -19.72
N PRO A 613 -3.91 15.94 -18.78
CA PRO A 613 -5.11 16.76 -18.74
C PRO A 613 -4.79 18.25 -18.65
N ALA A 614 -5.56 19.06 -19.32
CA ALA A 614 -5.45 20.51 -19.20
C ALA A 614 -5.61 20.94 -17.72
N LEU A 615 -4.93 22.01 -17.32
CA LEU A 615 -5.12 22.60 -16.00
C LEU A 615 -6.50 23.23 -15.90
N GLU A 616 -7.19 22.96 -14.80
CA GLU A 616 -8.41 23.66 -14.46
C GLU A 616 -8.13 25.17 -14.34
N GLN A 617 -9.03 25.99 -14.85
CA GLN A 617 -8.93 27.44 -14.68
C GLN A 617 -9.33 27.78 -13.22
N PRO A 618 -8.46 28.47 -12.47
CA PRO A 618 -8.77 28.80 -11.10
C PRO A 618 -9.74 29.99 -11.00
N GLU A 619 -10.54 29.97 -9.96
CA GLU A 619 -11.26 31.13 -9.48
C GLU A 619 -10.40 31.88 -8.45
N LYS A 620 -10.27 33.20 -8.57
CA LYS A 620 -9.55 34.01 -7.58
C LYS A 620 -10.46 34.37 -6.42
N ILE A 621 -10.03 34.06 -5.22
CA ILE A 621 -10.71 34.43 -3.99
C ILE A 621 -9.84 35.33 -3.11
N ALA A 622 -10.44 36.32 -2.50
CA ALA A 622 -9.79 37.15 -1.47
C ALA A 622 -10.06 36.55 -0.08
N VAL A 623 -9.00 36.16 0.61
CA VAL A 623 -9.07 35.59 1.97
C VAL A 623 -8.67 36.66 2.97
N ASN A 624 -9.49 36.87 3.98
CA ASN A 624 -9.25 37.79 5.07
C ASN A 624 -9.64 37.19 6.43
N GLY A 625 -8.92 36.14 6.82
CA GLY A 625 -9.13 35.40 8.08
C GLY A 625 -10.12 34.26 7.99
N SER A 626 -10.89 34.15 6.90
CA SER A 626 -11.79 33.01 6.66
C SER A 626 -12.01 32.73 5.17
N ILE A 627 -12.48 31.55 4.87
CA ILE A 627 -12.94 31.10 3.56
C ILE A 627 -14.36 30.57 3.74
N THR A 628 -15.32 31.07 2.97
CA THR A 628 -16.67 30.50 2.85
C THR A 628 -16.84 29.92 1.45
N ASP A 629 -17.34 28.70 1.35
CA ASP A 629 -17.55 28.01 0.08
C ASP A 629 -18.68 26.98 0.18
N VAL A 630 -19.10 26.45 -0.95
CA VAL A 630 -20.03 25.33 -1.04
C VAL A 630 -19.36 24.25 -1.88
N LEU A 631 -19.09 23.13 -1.24
CA LEU A 631 -18.35 22.03 -1.83
C LEU A 631 -19.30 20.97 -2.40
N PRO A 632 -19.27 20.66 -3.69
CA PRO A 632 -20.03 19.53 -4.26
C PRO A 632 -19.77 18.21 -3.52
N ALA A 633 -20.65 17.24 -3.69
CA ALA A 633 -20.47 15.88 -3.16
C ALA A 633 -19.13 15.28 -3.64
N GLY A 634 -18.36 14.74 -2.75
CA GLY A 634 -17.05 14.14 -3.04
C GLY A 634 -15.96 15.09 -3.55
N ALA A 635 -16.18 16.39 -3.48
CA ALA A 635 -15.26 17.38 -4.05
C ALA A 635 -13.94 17.50 -3.27
N VAL A 636 -12.88 17.81 -4.03
CA VAL A 636 -11.57 18.21 -3.49
C VAL A 636 -11.26 19.63 -3.96
N VAL A 637 -10.90 20.50 -3.05
CA VAL A 637 -10.60 21.92 -3.36
C VAL A 637 -9.24 22.29 -2.79
N ALA A 638 -8.43 22.94 -3.63
CA ALA A 638 -7.20 23.60 -3.20
C ALA A 638 -7.32 25.12 -3.34
N TYR A 639 -7.11 25.82 -2.25
CA TYR A 639 -6.96 27.28 -2.22
C TYR A 639 -5.48 27.59 -2.08
N THR A 640 -4.85 28.13 -3.14
CA THR A 640 -3.38 28.21 -3.20
C THR A 640 -2.89 29.49 -3.85
N ASN A 641 -1.68 29.91 -3.46
CA ASN A 641 -0.86 30.87 -4.18
C ASN A 641 0.55 30.32 -4.48
N MET A 642 0.69 28.98 -4.48
CA MET A 642 1.94 28.29 -4.77
C MET A 642 2.23 28.11 -6.28
N ASP A 643 1.31 28.51 -7.16
CA ASP A 643 1.49 28.42 -8.61
C ASP A 643 2.65 29.30 -9.13
#